data_3426d2580d357d89fc26940ced3faf2f
#
_entry.id   3426d2580d357d89fc26940ced3faf2f
#
_cell.length_a   1.000
_cell.length_b   1.000
_cell.length_c   1.000
_cell.angle_alpha   90.00
_cell.angle_beta   90.00
_cell.angle_gamma   90.00
#
_symmetry.space_group_name_H-M   'P 1'
#
loop_
_entity.id
_entity.type
_entity.pdbx_description
1 polymer ?
#
loop_
_entity_poly.entity_id
_entity_poly.type
_entity_poly.pdbx_seq_one_letter_code
_entity_poly.pdbx_strand_id
1 'polypeptide(L)'
;HRWAHIAKIVPLPVGRVTYVKQNAIQPANLEFNAEGTPVSRDFDDVYFSNDNGLEETRYVFLEGNHLSTRFPEHPRSLFVVAESGFGTGLNFLTLWQAFDQFRAAHPEATLQRLHFISFEKFPLTAHDLRLAHQRWPELAHWAEQLQAQWPPAIGGCHRLILDDGRVTLDLWLGDINDLTDKLDDSMHQKVDAWFLDGFAPAKNPDMWSPHLFSAMARLARPGATLATFTSAGFVRRGLQEAGFTMRKTKGFGRKRDMLVGVMEQDLAIPAQAPWFARRPSASREVAIVGGGIASALLSLALLHRGWQVTLYCADEAPAMGASGNRQGALYPLLSSHDPALFQFFPAAFTFARRLYDSLPVAFDHDWCGVTQLGWDEKSQQKITQMLSLGLPETIAHAVTAQQVAETAGVDTGCGGIQYPLGGWLCPAELTSAAIALGQSRGLTVHYAHKVESLSRTAHWELRFADGKASQHASVVLANGHHITQFTQTASLPVYPVGGQVSHIPTAPELSKLRQVLCYDGYATPQNPSNGYHCIGASYHRGETDMQYSEADQQQNRQRLLDCFPNASWAKEVDVSEGQARCGVRCATRDHLPMAGNVPDYDATLEVYQDLADNKETAVSAPVYPELFMLGGLGSRGLCSAPLLAEVLAAQMSDEPVPLDRVTLAGLNPNRLWVRKLLKGKRVK
;
A
#
# COMPACT_ATOMS: atom_id res chain seq x y z
N HIS A 1 26.67 9.22 22.71
CA HIS A 1 27.16 10.55 22.26
C HIS A 1 27.48 10.64 20.76
N ARG A 2 28.07 9.59 20.14
CA ARG A 2 28.36 9.60 18.68
C ARG A 2 27.11 9.72 17.80
N TRP A 3 26.01 9.11 18.21
CA TRP A 3 24.77 9.08 17.44
C TRP A 3 23.93 10.35 17.57
N ALA A 4 24.01 11.05 18.71
CA ALA A 4 23.35 12.34 18.89
C ALA A 4 23.95 13.43 17.98
N HIS A 5 25.24 13.30 17.62
CA HIS A 5 25.89 14.21 16.66
C HIS A 5 25.60 13.87 15.19
N ILE A 6 25.40 12.58 14.88
CA ILE A 6 25.11 12.13 13.51
C ILE A 6 23.74 12.59 13.04
N ALA A 7 22.76 12.64 13.95
CA ALA A 7 21.39 13.11 13.65
C ALA A 7 21.33 14.60 13.26
N LYS A 8 22.41 15.36 13.43
CA LYS A 8 22.38 16.83 13.27
C LYS A 8 22.81 17.35 11.92
N ILE A 9 23.47 16.59 11.04
CA ILE A 9 24.11 17.24 9.90
C ILE A 9 24.31 16.35 8.67
N VAL A 10 23.45 16.46 7.69
CA VAL A 10 23.84 16.59 6.27
C VAL A 10 22.79 17.47 5.60
N PRO A 11 23.12 18.64 5.05
CA PRO A 11 22.17 19.40 4.25
C PRO A 11 21.80 18.59 3.02
N LEU A 12 20.51 18.24 2.91
CA LEU A 12 19.97 17.64 1.70
C LEU A 12 20.07 18.66 0.56
N PRO A 13 20.32 18.20 -0.69
CA PRO A 13 20.20 19.09 -1.85
C PRO A 13 18.82 19.75 -1.85
N VAL A 14 18.74 21.01 -2.27
CA VAL A 14 17.53 21.85 -2.18
C VAL A 14 16.26 21.15 -2.70
N GLY A 15 16.35 20.40 -3.80
CA GLY A 15 15.21 19.65 -4.34
C GLY A 15 14.71 18.52 -3.46
N ARG A 16 15.60 17.89 -2.68
CA ARG A 16 15.23 16.82 -1.73
C ARG A 16 14.60 17.39 -0.47
N VAL A 17 15.07 18.54 -0.01
CA VAL A 17 14.48 19.25 1.14
C VAL A 17 13.03 19.61 0.85
N THR A 18 12.74 20.10 -0.35
CA THR A 18 11.37 20.42 -0.78
C THR A 18 10.48 19.19 -0.79
N TYR A 19 10.98 18.05 -1.29
CA TYR A 19 10.26 16.78 -1.32
C TYR A 19 9.94 16.28 0.10
N VAL A 20 10.91 16.27 1.01
CA VAL A 20 10.72 15.88 2.41
C VAL A 20 9.70 16.79 3.10
N LYS A 21 9.74 18.11 2.85
CA LYS A 21 8.76 19.07 3.39
C LYS A 21 7.33 18.78 2.92
N GLN A 22 7.14 18.34 1.67
CA GLN A 22 5.83 17.97 1.14
C GLN A 22 5.22 16.77 1.85
N ASN A 23 6.06 15.88 2.40
CA ASN A 23 5.61 14.68 3.14
C ASN A 23 5.53 14.89 4.65
N ALA A 24 5.98 16.05 5.16
CA ALA A 24 5.90 16.37 6.58
C ALA A 24 4.46 16.73 6.94
N ILE A 25 3.84 15.92 7.79
CA ILE A 25 2.46 16.08 8.24
C ILE A 25 2.44 16.52 9.69
N GLN A 26 1.71 17.60 9.97
CA GLN A 26 1.48 18.08 11.32
C GLN A 26 0.11 17.60 11.82
N PRO A 27 0.03 17.07 13.06
CA PRO A 27 -1.26 16.74 13.65
C PRO A 27 -2.14 17.97 13.81
N ALA A 28 -3.45 17.75 13.88
CA ALA A 28 -4.41 18.82 14.17
C ALA A 28 -4.13 19.44 15.55
N ASN A 29 -4.22 20.76 15.61
CA ASN A 29 -4.14 21.52 16.85
C ASN A 29 -5.58 21.82 17.30
N LEU A 30 -6.08 21.07 18.26
CA LEU A 30 -7.47 21.18 18.69
C LEU A 30 -7.62 21.24 20.20
N GLU A 31 -8.78 21.75 20.63
CA GLU A 31 -9.26 21.73 22.00
C GLU A 31 -10.73 21.30 22.02
N PHE A 32 -11.22 20.87 23.18
CA PHE A 32 -12.62 20.50 23.34
C PHE A 32 -13.34 21.64 24.07
N ASN A 33 -14.47 22.09 23.51
CA ASN A 33 -15.29 23.16 24.15
C ASN A 33 -16.11 22.61 25.33
N ALA A 34 -16.93 23.47 25.93
CA ALA A 34 -17.74 23.09 27.09
C ALA A 34 -18.73 21.96 26.80
N GLU A 35 -19.20 21.84 25.56
CA GLU A 35 -20.11 20.79 25.12
C GLU A 35 -19.37 19.49 24.73
N GLY A 36 -18.03 19.47 24.80
CA GLY A 36 -17.21 18.31 24.42
C GLY A 36 -16.98 18.18 22.93
N THR A 37 -17.28 19.23 22.16
CA THR A 37 -17.02 19.24 20.69
C THR A 37 -15.59 19.69 20.43
N PRO A 38 -14.86 19.00 19.55
CA PRO A 38 -13.52 19.45 19.16
C PRO A 38 -13.57 20.72 18.31
N VAL A 39 -12.67 21.65 18.62
CA VAL A 39 -12.52 22.94 17.95
C VAL A 39 -11.11 23.06 17.44
N SER A 40 -10.95 23.39 16.15
CA SER A 40 -9.63 23.70 15.58
C SER A 40 -9.14 25.05 16.12
N ARG A 41 -7.96 25.06 16.74
CA ARG A 41 -7.30 26.32 17.16
C ARG A 41 -6.78 27.10 15.96
N ASP A 42 -6.31 26.40 14.93
CA ASP A 42 -5.72 27.02 13.75
C ASP A 42 -6.78 27.70 12.88
N PHE A 43 -7.98 27.12 12.78
CA PHE A 43 -9.07 27.64 11.96
C PHE A 43 -10.19 28.30 12.76
N ASP A 44 -10.14 28.25 14.07
CA ASP A 44 -11.16 28.82 14.98
C ASP A 44 -12.58 28.39 14.57
N ASP A 45 -12.77 27.11 14.39
CA ASP A 45 -14.05 26.54 13.97
C ASP A 45 -14.25 25.15 14.59
N VAL A 46 -15.50 24.76 14.77
CA VAL A 46 -15.87 23.44 15.27
C VAL A 46 -15.74 22.39 14.16
N TYR A 47 -15.38 21.17 14.53
CA TYR A 47 -15.34 20.04 13.59
C TYR A 47 -16.74 19.59 13.19
N PHE A 48 -17.73 19.78 14.05
CA PHE A 48 -19.13 19.47 13.79
C PHE A 48 -20.02 20.32 14.71
N SER A 49 -21.34 20.31 14.44
CA SER A 49 -22.32 21.08 15.23
C SER A 49 -22.35 20.61 16.68
N ASN A 50 -22.34 21.58 17.62
CA ASN A 50 -22.47 21.31 19.06
C ASN A 50 -23.79 20.60 19.41
N ASP A 51 -24.87 20.95 18.71
CA ASP A 51 -26.20 20.48 19.02
C ASP A 51 -26.47 19.07 18.48
N ASN A 52 -26.20 18.82 17.21
CA ASN A 52 -26.50 17.53 16.58
C ASN A 52 -25.69 17.28 15.30
N GLY A 53 -24.37 17.09 15.47
CA GLY A 53 -23.45 16.83 14.34
C GLY A 53 -23.82 15.59 13.54
N LEU A 54 -24.28 14.53 14.21
CA LEU A 54 -24.66 13.29 13.56
C LEU A 54 -25.87 13.46 12.64
N GLU A 55 -26.92 14.12 13.12
CA GLU A 55 -28.12 14.36 12.29
C GLU A 55 -27.84 15.36 11.17
N GLU A 56 -26.96 16.35 11.40
CA GLU A 56 -26.52 17.25 10.34
C GLU A 56 -25.81 16.49 9.22
N THR A 57 -24.91 15.57 9.55
CA THR A 57 -24.25 14.72 8.58
C THR A 57 -25.23 13.88 7.78
N ARG A 58 -26.18 13.25 8.44
CA ARG A 58 -27.24 12.47 7.77
C ARG A 58 -28.04 13.31 6.78
N TYR A 59 -28.44 14.49 7.21
CA TYR A 59 -29.25 15.38 6.37
C TYR A 59 -28.45 15.98 5.21
N VAL A 60 -27.31 16.59 5.50
CA VAL A 60 -26.53 17.34 4.49
C VAL A 60 -25.87 16.38 3.49
N PHE A 61 -25.15 15.37 3.98
CA PHE A 61 -24.29 14.56 3.12
C PHE A 61 -24.98 13.28 2.64
N LEU A 62 -25.63 12.53 3.49
CA LEU A 62 -26.26 11.28 3.08
C LEU A 62 -27.55 11.57 2.29
N GLU A 63 -28.48 12.34 2.83
CA GLU A 63 -29.73 12.70 2.14
C GLU A 63 -29.49 13.66 0.99
N GLY A 64 -28.57 14.62 1.14
CA GLY A 64 -28.19 15.56 0.09
C GLY A 64 -27.65 14.89 -1.17
N ASN A 65 -27.01 13.72 -1.02
CA ASN A 65 -26.55 12.86 -2.12
C ASN A 65 -27.56 11.76 -2.50
N HIS A 66 -28.74 11.73 -1.89
CA HIS A 66 -29.80 10.75 -2.13
C HIS A 66 -29.35 9.29 -1.96
N LEU A 67 -28.48 9.01 -0.98
CA LEU A 67 -27.85 7.69 -0.86
C LEU A 67 -28.84 6.59 -0.53
N SER A 68 -29.87 6.87 0.29
CA SER A 68 -30.88 5.87 0.65
C SER A 68 -31.66 5.33 -0.55
N THR A 69 -31.91 6.17 -1.56
CA THR A 69 -32.53 5.77 -2.83
C THR A 69 -31.52 5.22 -3.83
N ARG A 70 -30.31 5.74 -3.83
CA ARG A 70 -29.28 5.35 -4.82
C ARG A 70 -28.67 3.99 -4.55
N PHE A 71 -28.46 3.61 -3.29
CA PHE A 71 -27.82 2.34 -2.95
C PHE A 71 -28.58 1.13 -3.50
N PRO A 72 -29.91 1.00 -3.35
CA PRO A 72 -30.62 -0.14 -3.90
C PRO A 72 -30.58 -0.24 -5.41
N GLU A 73 -30.43 0.88 -6.10
CA GLU A 73 -30.47 0.97 -7.57
C GLU A 73 -29.09 1.07 -8.22
N HIS A 74 -28.01 1.09 -7.42
CA HIS A 74 -26.67 1.27 -7.95
C HIS A 74 -26.28 0.13 -8.90
N PRO A 75 -25.79 0.45 -10.12
CA PRO A 75 -25.55 -0.58 -11.15
C PRO A 75 -24.25 -1.35 -10.97
N ARG A 76 -23.36 -0.91 -10.07
CA ARG A 76 -22.05 -1.53 -9.85
C ARG A 76 -21.94 -2.13 -8.46
N SER A 77 -20.97 -3.04 -8.28
CA SER A 77 -20.70 -3.67 -6.98
C SER A 77 -20.04 -2.73 -5.97
N LEU A 78 -19.44 -1.63 -6.43
CA LEU A 78 -18.74 -0.64 -5.61
C LEU A 78 -19.41 0.72 -5.75
N PHE A 79 -19.61 1.40 -4.62
CA PHE A 79 -20.01 2.82 -4.56
C PHE A 79 -18.85 3.62 -3.98
N VAL A 80 -18.43 4.66 -4.70
CA VAL A 80 -17.28 5.49 -4.33
C VAL A 80 -17.76 6.85 -3.86
N VAL A 81 -17.43 7.19 -2.62
CA VAL A 81 -17.67 8.52 -2.05
C VAL A 81 -16.33 9.21 -1.81
N ALA A 82 -16.23 10.46 -2.19
CA ALA A 82 -15.06 11.29 -1.89
C ALA A 82 -15.46 12.47 -1.00
N GLU A 83 -14.53 12.87 -0.14
CA GLU A 83 -14.71 13.94 0.84
C GLU A 83 -13.50 14.86 0.82
N SER A 84 -13.73 16.15 0.98
CA SER A 84 -12.64 17.16 0.94
C SER A 84 -11.88 17.31 2.25
N GLY A 85 -12.47 16.99 3.39
CA GLY A 85 -11.81 17.09 4.69
C GLY A 85 -12.33 16.04 5.67
N PHE A 86 -11.44 15.16 6.15
CA PHE A 86 -11.83 14.02 7.00
C PHE A 86 -12.24 14.43 8.41
N GLY A 87 -11.50 15.35 9.01
CA GLY A 87 -11.73 15.80 10.39
C GLY A 87 -11.71 14.65 11.39
N THR A 88 -12.81 14.47 12.09
CA THR A 88 -12.99 13.39 13.08
C THR A 88 -13.45 12.06 12.47
N GLY A 89 -13.77 12.05 11.18
CA GLY A 89 -14.34 10.88 10.51
C GLY A 89 -15.83 10.69 10.72
N LEU A 90 -16.53 11.69 11.23
CA LEU A 90 -17.97 11.59 11.49
C LEU A 90 -18.76 11.24 10.23
N ASN A 91 -18.49 11.89 9.11
CA ASN A 91 -19.18 11.60 7.85
C ASN A 91 -18.93 10.16 7.40
N PHE A 92 -17.71 9.69 7.50
CA PHE A 92 -17.35 8.33 7.14
C PHE A 92 -18.05 7.29 8.04
N LEU A 93 -18.03 7.49 9.35
CA LEU A 93 -18.66 6.56 10.30
C LEU A 93 -20.17 6.51 10.12
N THR A 94 -20.79 7.67 9.91
CA THR A 94 -22.23 7.77 9.66
C THR A 94 -22.63 7.08 8.36
N LEU A 95 -21.83 7.27 7.32
CA LEU A 95 -22.04 6.61 6.03
C LEU A 95 -21.87 5.09 6.15
N TRP A 96 -20.85 4.65 6.86
CA TRP A 96 -20.60 3.21 7.06
C TRP A 96 -21.78 2.54 7.80
N GLN A 97 -22.27 3.17 8.84
CA GLN A 97 -23.49 2.71 9.54
C GLN A 97 -24.67 2.59 8.56
N ALA A 98 -24.92 3.61 7.76
CA ALA A 98 -26.01 3.60 6.79
C ALA A 98 -25.82 2.51 5.72
N PHE A 99 -24.58 2.30 5.28
CA PHE A 99 -24.27 1.24 4.32
C PHE A 99 -24.51 -0.15 4.89
N ASP A 100 -24.14 -0.38 6.16
CA ASP A 100 -24.39 -1.66 6.84
C ASP A 100 -25.90 -1.92 6.96
N GLN A 101 -26.68 -0.89 7.30
CA GLN A 101 -28.14 -0.98 7.36
C GLN A 101 -28.73 -1.31 5.98
N PHE A 102 -28.20 -0.70 4.93
CA PHE A 102 -28.59 -0.99 3.56
C PHE A 102 -28.28 -2.45 3.18
N ARG A 103 -27.07 -2.92 3.47
CA ARG A 103 -26.67 -4.31 3.17
C ARG A 103 -27.51 -5.33 3.91
N ALA A 104 -27.84 -5.07 5.16
CA ALA A 104 -28.71 -5.96 5.95
C ALA A 104 -30.13 -6.04 5.38
N ALA A 105 -30.66 -4.91 4.88
CA ALA A 105 -32.00 -4.84 4.30
C ALA A 105 -32.05 -5.35 2.84
N HIS A 106 -30.94 -5.30 2.10
CA HIS A 106 -30.86 -5.65 0.68
C HIS A 106 -29.65 -6.54 0.38
N PRO A 107 -29.57 -7.77 0.94
CA PRO A 107 -28.38 -8.62 0.80
C PRO A 107 -28.11 -9.06 -0.65
N GLU A 108 -29.14 -9.09 -1.51
CA GLU A 108 -29.04 -9.48 -2.93
C GLU A 108 -28.81 -8.30 -3.86
N ALA A 109 -28.72 -7.08 -3.36
CA ALA A 109 -28.48 -5.90 -4.20
C ALA A 109 -27.13 -6.01 -4.92
N THR A 110 -27.03 -5.38 -6.09
CA THR A 110 -25.78 -5.34 -6.86
C THR A 110 -24.66 -4.70 -6.10
N LEU A 111 -24.95 -3.63 -5.36
CA LEU A 111 -23.97 -2.92 -4.52
C LEU A 111 -23.56 -3.78 -3.32
N GLN A 112 -22.27 -4.11 -3.27
CA GLN A 112 -21.70 -5.00 -2.26
C GLN A 112 -20.66 -4.30 -1.37
N ARG A 113 -19.98 -3.26 -1.90
CA ARG A 113 -18.82 -2.64 -1.27
C ARG A 113 -18.89 -1.13 -1.34
N LEU A 114 -18.37 -0.50 -0.28
CA LEU A 114 -18.25 0.96 -0.15
C LEU A 114 -16.78 1.35 -0.16
N HIS A 115 -16.44 2.37 -0.93
CA HIS A 115 -15.11 2.98 -0.93
C HIS A 115 -15.23 4.45 -0.60
N PHE A 116 -14.53 4.87 0.45
CA PHE A 116 -14.50 6.25 0.90
C PHE A 116 -13.11 6.83 0.71
N ILE A 117 -13.00 7.92 -0.02
CA ILE A 117 -11.74 8.62 -0.27
C ILE A 117 -11.83 9.97 0.43
N SER A 118 -10.93 10.25 1.36
CA SER A 118 -10.91 11.53 2.05
C SER A 118 -9.49 12.11 2.09
N PHE A 119 -9.44 13.43 2.19
CA PHE A 119 -8.19 14.19 2.24
C PHE A 119 -8.12 14.92 3.57
N GLU A 120 -6.94 14.96 4.18
CA GLU A 120 -6.76 15.66 5.45
C GLU A 120 -5.35 16.24 5.54
N LYS A 121 -5.27 17.55 5.68
CA LYS A 121 -3.99 18.24 5.85
C LYS A 121 -3.45 18.11 7.28
N PHE A 122 -4.34 18.11 8.28
CA PHE A 122 -4.01 18.05 9.69
C PHE A 122 -4.79 16.91 10.36
N PRO A 123 -4.29 15.66 10.26
CA PRO A 123 -4.98 14.52 10.86
C PRO A 123 -4.98 14.60 12.38
N LEU A 124 -6.06 14.15 13.00
CA LEU A 124 -6.12 14.01 14.45
C LEU A 124 -5.11 12.97 14.91
N THR A 125 -4.56 13.15 16.11
CA THR A 125 -3.83 12.08 16.78
C THR A 125 -4.80 10.95 17.14
N ALA A 126 -4.29 9.73 17.33
CA ALA A 126 -5.12 8.60 17.74
C ALA A 126 -5.86 8.89 19.05
N HIS A 127 -5.22 9.58 19.99
CA HIS A 127 -5.83 9.98 21.26
C HIS A 127 -7.01 10.94 21.06
N ASP A 128 -6.81 12.02 20.29
CA ASP A 128 -7.84 13.01 20.02
C ASP A 128 -9.01 12.42 19.21
N LEU A 129 -8.71 11.50 18.30
CA LEU A 129 -9.73 10.79 17.53
C LEU A 129 -10.66 9.99 18.45
N ARG A 130 -10.10 9.25 19.41
CA ARG A 130 -10.90 8.49 20.39
C ARG A 130 -11.76 9.41 21.26
N LEU A 131 -11.19 10.53 21.71
CA LEU A 131 -11.95 11.51 22.50
C LEU A 131 -13.11 12.09 21.71
N ALA A 132 -12.88 12.45 20.45
CA ALA A 132 -13.93 12.97 19.57
C ALA A 132 -15.08 11.96 19.38
N HIS A 133 -14.74 10.69 19.19
CA HIS A 133 -15.72 9.63 18.98
C HIS A 133 -16.58 9.32 20.21
N GLN A 134 -16.15 9.67 21.41
CA GLN A 134 -16.94 9.50 22.62
C GLN A 134 -18.25 10.31 22.57
N ARG A 135 -18.31 11.32 21.73
CA ARG A 135 -19.51 12.12 21.48
C ARG A 135 -20.66 11.31 20.88
N TRP A 136 -20.35 10.21 20.17
CA TRP A 136 -21.32 9.38 19.47
C TRP A 136 -21.19 7.90 19.85
N PRO A 137 -21.68 7.53 21.05
CA PRO A 137 -21.64 6.14 21.49
C PRO A 137 -22.42 5.21 20.54
N GLU A 138 -23.43 5.72 19.83
CA GLU A 138 -24.16 4.96 18.80
C GLU A 138 -23.31 4.56 17.59
N LEU A 139 -22.15 5.18 17.37
CA LEU A 139 -21.19 4.84 16.31
C LEU A 139 -20.01 4.02 16.82
N ALA A 140 -19.98 3.63 18.09
CA ALA A 140 -18.83 3.00 18.74
C ALA A 140 -18.37 1.75 17.99
N HIS A 141 -19.27 0.91 17.49
CA HIS A 141 -18.94 -0.31 16.75
C HIS A 141 -18.05 -0.03 15.53
N TRP A 142 -18.34 1.01 14.75
CA TRP A 142 -17.57 1.41 13.58
C TRP A 142 -16.35 2.24 13.97
N ALA A 143 -16.48 3.12 14.93
CA ALA A 143 -15.40 3.99 15.40
C ALA A 143 -14.22 3.19 15.97
N GLU A 144 -14.46 2.13 16.70
CA GLU A 144 -13.42 1.27 17.26
C GLU A 144 -12.60 0.59 16.17
N GLN A 145 -13.23 0.17 15.08
CA GLN A 145 -12.53 -0.43 13.93
C GLN A 145 -11.64 0.59 13.23
N LEU A 146 -12.12 1.82 13.04
CA LEU A 146 -11.32 2.91 12.48
C LEU A 146 -10.11 3.23 13.37
N GLN A 147 -10.33 3.36 14.67
CA GLN A 147 -9.28 3.66 15.65
C GLN A 147 -8.20 2.57 15.66
N ALA A 148 -8.60 1.30 15.56
CA ALA A 148 -7.67 0.17 15.56
C ALA A 148 -6.70 0.20 14.36
N GLN A 149 -7.08 0.80 13.25
CA GLN A 149 -6.26 0.91 12.04
C GLN A 149 -5.77 2.33 11.76
N TRP A 150 -5.97 3.27 12.69
CA TRP A 150 -5.59 4.67 12.47
C TRP A 150 -4.12 4.79 12.08
N PRO A 151 -3.80 5.39 10.92
CA PRO A 151 -2.44 5.41 10.42
C PRO A 151 -1.57 6.47 11.09
N PRO A 152 -0.25 6.31 11.04
CA PRO A 152 0.68 7.38 11.45
C PRO A 152 0.61 8.54 10.46
N ALA A 153 1.06 9.73 10.91
CA ALA A 153 1.01 10.96 10.15
C ALA A 153 2.15 11.01 9.11
N ILE A 154 2.01 10.22 8.06
CA ILE A 154 2.90 10.22 6.89
C ILE A 154 2.11 10.74 5.69
N GLY A 155 2.71 11.62 4.88
CA GLY A 155 2.08 12.14 3.66
C GLY A 155 1.77 11.07 2.63
N GLY A 156 0.71 11.28 1.85
CA GLY A 156 0.24 10.35 0.85
C GLY A 156 -0.96 9.52 1.30
N CYS A 157 -1.27 8.47 0.57
CA CYS A 157 -2.44 7.65 0.81
C CYS A 157 -2.20 6.55 1.84
N HIS A 158 -3.16 6.42 2.76
CA HIS A 158 -3.22 5.29 3.68
C HIS A 158 -4.53 4.54 3.42
N ARG A 159 -4.43 3.30 2.93
CA ARG A 159 -5.61 2.46 2.69
C ARG A 159 -5.91 1.61 3.92
N LEU A 160 -7.12 1.72 4.42
CA LEU A 160 -7.66 0.88 5.48
C LEU A 160 -8.70 -0.05 4.88
N ILE A 161 -8.50 -1.36 5.03
CA ILE A 161 -9.46 -2.38 4.65
C ILE A 161 -10.27 -2.74 5.89
N LEU A 162 -11.55 -2.41 5.86
CA LEU A 162 -12.43 -2.52 7.01
C LEU A 162 -13.57 -3.50 6.71
N ASP A 163 -14.20 -4.01 7.75
CA ASP A 163 -15.38 -4.89 7.63
C ASP A 163 -15.15 -6.03 6.63
N ASP A 164 -14.03 -6.72 6.78
CA ASP A 164 -13.65 -7.87 5.94
C ASP A 164 -13.71 -7.56 4.43
N GLY A 165 -13.24 -6.37 4.04
CA GLY A 165 -13.16 -5.93 2.65
C GLY A 165 -14.42 -5.28 2.09
N ARG A 166 -15.51 -5.22 2.87
CA ARG A 166 -16.74 -4.55 2.42
C ARG A 166 -16.63 -3.04 2.41
N VAL A 167 -15.78 -2.48 3.26
CA VAL A 167 -15.57 -1.03 3.36
C VAL A 167 -14.07 -0.73 3.24
N THR A 168 -13.73 0.15 2.32
CA THR A 168 -12.37 0.63 2.11
C THR A 168 -12.33 2.14 2.39
N LEU A 169 -11.39 2.56 3.22
CA LEU A 169 -11.07 3.96 3.43
C LEU A 169 -9.70 4.27 2.85
N ASP A 170 -9.63 5.21 1.92
CA ASP A 170 -8.38 5.81 1.46
C ASP A 170 -8.24 7.19 2.10
N LEU A 171 -7.34 7.32 3.05
CA LEU A 171 -7.05 8.56 3.74
C LEU A 171 -5.78 9.17 3.15
N TRP A 172 -5.95 10.26 2.40
CA TRP A 172 -4.85 11.01 1.78
C TRP A 172 -4.44 12.13 2.71
N LEU A 173 -3.22 12.06 3.24
CA LEU A 173 -2.67 13.07 4.15
C LEU A 173 -1.84 14.09 3.39
N GLY A 174 -2.18 15.35 3.52
CA GLY A 174 -1.56 16.48 2.84
C GLY A 174 -2.59 17.50 2.38
N ASP A 175 -2.11 18.53 1.69
CA ASP A 175 -2.98 19.54 1.09
C ASP A 175 -3.76 18.95 -0.08
N ILE A 176 -5.09 19.02 -0.05
CA ILE A 176 -5.96 18.46 -1.07
C ILE A 176 -5.66 19.03 -2.47
N ASN A 177 -5.29 20.31 -2.57
CA ASN A 177 -4.95 20.94 -3.85
C ASN A 177 -3.70 20.33 -4.46
N ASP A 178 -2.69 20.02 -3.63
CA ASP A 178 -1.47 19.35 -4.10
C ASP A 178 -1.72 17.87 -4.40
N LEU A 179 -2.45 17.18 -3.54
CA LEU A 179 -2.69 15.74 -3.67
C LEU A 179 -3.54 15.40 -4.89
N THR A 180 -4.57 16.20 -5.18
CA THR A 180 -5.44 15.94 -6.34
C THR A 180 -4.69 16.08 -7.66
N ASP A 181 -3.66 16.93 -7.73
CA ASP A 181 -2.79 17.07 -8.91
C ASP A 181 -1.87 15.85 -9.10
N LYS A 182 -1.65 15.07 -8.05
CA LYS A 182 -0.76 13.90 -8.04
C LYS A 182 -1.50 12.59 -8.26
N LEU A 183 -2.82 12.60 -8.32
CA LEU A 183 -3.60 11.40 -8.56
C LEU A 183 -3.34 10.84 -9.96
N ASP A 184 -3.37 9.52 -10.08
CA ASP A 184 -3.22 8.84 -11.35
C ASP A 184 -4.44 9.09 -12.24
N ASP A 185 -4.25 9.07 -13.57
CA ASP A 185 -5.33 9.26 -14.55
C ASP A 185 -6.45 8.20 -14.39
N SER A 186 -6.13 7.02 -13.87
CA SER A 186 -7.13 5.98 -13.61
C SER A 186 -8.17 6.38 -12.55
N MET A 187 -7.90 7.44 -11.78
CA MET A 187 -8.85 7.99 -10.80
C MET A 187 -9.94 8.85 -11.43
N HIS A 188 -9.78 9.28 -12.67
CA HIS A 188 -10.76 10.11 -13.37
C HIS A 188 -12.09 9.39 -13.48
N GLN A 189 -13.18 10.10 -13.19
CA GLN A 189 -14.55 9.60 -13.30
C GLN A 189 -14.84 8.34 -12.47
N LYS A 190 -14.24 8.25 -11.26
CA LYS A 190 -14.47 7.11 -10.35
C LYS A 190 -15.42 7.44 -9.19
N VAL A 191 -15.64 8.72 -8.88
CA VAL A 191 -16.40 9.15 -7.71
C VAL A 191 -17.90 9.22 -8.05
N ASP A 192 -18.72 8.57 -7.23
CA ASP A 192 -20.19 8.54 -7.35
C ASP A 192 -20.89 9.65 -6.56
N ALA A 193 -20.27 10.09 -5.45
CA ALA A 193 -20.82 11.14 -4.59
C ALA A 193 -19.70 11.92 -3.91
N TRP A 194 -19.85 13.24 -3.86
CA TRP A 194 -18.93 14.13 -3.15
C TRP A 194 -19.57 14.66 -1.88
N PHE A 195 -18.82 14.55 -0.77
CA PHE A 195 -19.06 15.26 0.48
C PHE A 195 -18.10 16.44 0.52
N LEU A 196 -18.54 17.61 0.12
CA LEU A 196 -17.72 18.82 0.17
C LEU A 196 -17.83 19.40 1.57
N ASP A 197 -16.89 19.01 2.42
CA ASP A 197 -16.86 19.35 3.84
C ASP A 197 -15.50 19.97 4.20
N GLY A 198 -15.44 20.57 5.37
CA GLY A 198 -14.30 21.28 5.90
C GLY A 198 -14.77 22.41 6.81
N PHE A 199 -13.83 23.19 7.30
CA PHE A 199 -14.17 24.40 8.05
C PHE A 199 -14.87 25.41 7.12
N ALA A 200 -15.69 26.29 7.68
CA ALA A 200 -16.46 27.26 6.90
C ALA A 200 -15.58 28.04 5.91
N PRO A 201 -16.08 28.38 4.71
CA PRO A 201 -15.29 29.07 3.69
C PRO A 201 -14.60 30.35 4.18
N ALA A 202 -15.21 31.10 5.09
CA ALA A 202 -14.62 32.29 5.71
C ALA A 202 -13.47 31.96 6.66
N LYS A 203 -13.44 30.75 7.23
CA LYS A 203 -12.43 30.28 8.20
C LYS A 203 -11.25 29.56 7.52
N ASN A 204 -11.50 28.90 6.39
CA ASN A 204 -10.48 28.17 5.64
C ASN A 204 -10.72 28.30 4.13
N PRO A 205 -10.44 29.46 3.53
CA PRO A 205 -10.75 29.70 2.11
C PRO A 205 -9.99 28.78 1.14
N ASP A 206 -8.83 28.27 1.51
CA ASP A 206 -8.01 27.39 0.63
C ASP A 206 -8.71 26.09 0.26
N MET A 207 -9.63 25.62 1.12
CA MET A 207 -10.43 24.42 0.88
C MET A 207 -11.63 24.65 -0.05
N TRP A 208 -11.82 25.87 -0.53
CA TRP A 208 -12.99 26.27 -1.33
C TRP A 208 -12.55 26.99 -2.60
N SER A 209 -11.52 26.44 -3.26
CA SER A 209 -10.86 27.07 -4.41
C SER A 209 -11.37 26.54 -5.74
N PRO A 210 -11.28 27.34 -6.83
CA PRO A 210 -11.55 26.83 -8.18
C PRO A 210 -10.70 25.63 -8.56
N HIS A 211 -9.46 25.56 -8.09
CA HIS A 211 -8.57 24.42 -8.30
C HIS A 211 -9.16 23.13 -7.73
N LEU A 212 -9.66 23.17 -6.49
CA LEU A 212 -10.33 22.02 -5.86
C LEU A 212 -11.59 21.63 -6.64
N PHE A 213 -12.42 22.61 -7.02
CA PHE A 213 -13.67 22.34 -7.73
C PHE A 213 -13.42 21.69 -9.10
N SER A 214 -12.37 22.10 -9.80
CA SER A 214 -11.95 21.46 -11.05
C SER A 214 -11.50 20.01 -10.82
N ALA A 215 -10.74 19.76 -9.75
CA ALA A 215 -10.31 18.42 -9.38
C ALA A 215 -11.51 17.52 -9.06
N MET A 216 -12.47 18.03 -8.29
CA MET A 216 -13.71 17.31 -7.97
C MET A 216 -14.47 16.93 -9.24
N ALA A 217 -14.56 17.85 -10.19
CA ALA A 217 -15.23 17.60 -11.47
C ALA A 217 -14.53 16.50 -12.29
N ARG A 218 -13.19 16.52 -12.34
CA ARG A 218 -12.42 15.48 -13.06
C ARG A 218 -12.62 14.08 -12.47
N LEU A 219 -12.73 14.00 -11.15
CA LEU A 219 -12.89 12.73 -10.45
C LEU A 219 -14.34 12.22 -10.45
N ALA A 220 -15.30 13.11 -10.69
CA ALA A 220 -16.72 12.78 -10.67
C ALA A 220 -17.10 11.93 -11.88
N ARG A 221 -17.79 10.82 -11.60
CA ARG A 221 -18.43 10.01 -12.64
C ARG A 221 -19.61 10.80 -13.24
N PRO A 222 -19.94 10.65 -14.54
CA PRO A 222 -21.19 11.21 -15.05
C PRO A 222 -22.38 10.71 -14.22
N GLY A 223 -23.23 11.62 -13.77
CA GLY A 223 -24.32 11.33 -12.85
C GLY A 223 -23.95 11.39 -11.37
N ALA A 224 -22.69 11.64 -11.03
CA ALA A 224 -22.27 11.82 -9.65
C ALA A 224 -22.96 13.01 -9.00
N THR A 225 -23.19 12.90 -7.70
CA THR A 225 -23.82 13.95 -6.92
C THR A 225 -22.81 14.63 -5.99
N LEU A 226 -23.24 15.77 -5.44
CA LEU A 226 -22.44 16.57 -4.53
C LEU A 226 -23.38 17.24 -3.52
N ALA A 227 -22.95 17.32 -2.27
CA ALA A 227 -23.64 18.09 -1.25
C ALA A 227 -22.63 18.82 -0.35
N THR A 228 -23.04 19.97 0.15
CA THR A 228 -22.26 20.76 1.11
C THR A 228 -23.17 21.57 2.00
N PHE A 229 -22.72 21.87 3.20
CA PHE A 229 -23.47 22.62 4.20
C PHE A 229 -23.58 24.13 3.88
N THR A 230 -22.66 24.65 3.09
CA THR A 230 -22.62 26.09 2.77
C THR A 230 -23.57 26.45 1.63
N SER A 231 -24.07 27.67 1.63
CA SER A 231 -24.82 28.26 0.52
C SER A 231 -24.08 29.45 -0.12
N ALA A 232 -22.81 29.64 0.20
CA ALA A 232 -22.00 30.75 -0.30
C ALA A 232 -22.04 30.83 -1.83
N GLY A 233 -22.33 32.05 -2.35
CA GLY A 233 -22.47 32.27 -3.79
C GLY A 233 -21.23 31.95 -4.59
N PHE A 234 -20.03 32.24 -4.06
CA PHE A 234 -18.78 31.95 -4.78
C PHE A 234 -18.52 30.43 -4.89
N VAL A 235 -18.97 29.64 -3.90
CA VAL A 235 -18.87 28.17 -3.95
C VAL A 235 -19.80 27.63 -5.05
N ARG A 236 -21.06 28.08 -5.05
CA ARG A 236 -22.01 27.69 -6.09
C ARG A 236 -21.51 28.02 -7.49
N ARG A 237 -21.05 29.27 -7.70
CA ARG A 237 -20.52 29.70 -9.00
C ARG A 237 -19.28 28.94 -9.40
N GLY A 238 -18.36 28.71 -8.47
CA GLY A 238 -17.13 27.97 -8.72
C GLY A 238 -17.41 26.51 -9.12
N LEU A 239 -18.35 25.85 -8.48
CA LEU A 239 -18.76 24.48 -8.83
C LEU A 239 -19.45 24.42 -10.19
N GLN A 240 -20.28 25.43 -10.51
CA GLN A 240 -20.93 25.57 -11.82
C GLN A 240 -19.88 25.76 -12.94
N GLU A 241 -18.89 26.59 -12.71
CA GLU A 241 -17.78 26.81 -13.66
C GLU A 241 -16.97 25.53 -13.88
N ALA A 242 -16.83 24.70 -12.85
CA ALA A 242 -16.12 23.42 -12.95
C ALA A 242 -16.91 22.35 -13.72
N GLY A 243 -18.24 22.51 -13.87
CA GLY A 243 -19.07 21.60 -14.65
C GLY A 243 -20.25 20.97 -13.91
N PHE A 244 -20.42 21.23 -12.60
CA PHE A 244 -21.58 20.74 -11.85
C PHE A 244 -22.80 21.58 -12.12
N THR A 245 -23.97 20.94 -12.18
CA THR A 245 -25.26 21.63 -12.15
C THR A 245 -25.68 21.79 -10.69
N MET A 246 -25.72 23.02 -10.19
CA MET A 246 -25.91 23.32 -8.77
C MET A 246 -27.30 23.89 -8.51
N ARG A 247 -27.82 23.61 -7.32
CA ARG A 247 -29.07 24.22 -6.82
C ARG A 247 -29.01 24.42 -5.30
N LYS A 248 -29.76 25.38 -4.80
CA LYS A 248 -30.00 25.56 -3.37
C LYS A 248 -31.12 24.64 -2.93
N THR A 249 -31.03 24.11 -1.73
CA THR A 249 -32.10 23.39 -1.05
C THR A 249 -32.10 23.80 0.42
N LYS A 250 -33.11 23.38 1.18
CA LYS A 250 -33.25 23.75 2.58
C LYS A 250 -32.05 23.24 3.38
N GLY A 251 -31.44 24.12 4.15
CA GLY A 251 -30.35 23.78 5.05
C GLY A 251 -30.81 23.01 6.28
N PHE A 252 -29.85 22.47 7.05
CA PHE A 252 -30.13 21.73 8.26
C PHE A 252 -30.48 22.67 9.42
N GLY A 253 -31.52 22.33 10.19
CA GLY A 253 -31.91 23.05 11.38
C GLY A 253 -32.36 24.48 11.05
N ARG A 254 -31.65 25.46 11.63
CA ARG A 254 -31.94 26.87 11.42
C ARG A 254 -31.34 27.48 10.17
N LYS A 255 -30.47 26.76 9.49
CA LYS A 255 -29.86 27.22 8.24
C LYS A 255 -30.92 27.26 7.14
N ARG A 256 -30.98 28.39 6.46
CA ARG A 256 -31.97 28.58 5.37
C ARG A 256 -31.69 27.71 4.18
N ASP A 257 -30.43 27.70 3.73
CA ASP A 257 -30.05 27.06 2.48
C ASP A 257 -28.75 26.23 2.63
N MET A 258 -28.64 25.19 1.82
CA MET A 258 -27.43 24.45 1.53
C MET A 258 -27.33 24.24 0.01
N LEU A 259 -26.19 23.74 -0.46
CA LEU A 259 -25.99 23.46 -1.89
C LEU A 259 -25.94 21.96 -2.15
N VAL A 260 -26.61 21.57 -3.23
CA VAL A 260 -26.50 20.23 -3.81
C VAL A 260 -26.24 20.37 -5.30
N GLY A 261 -25.65 19.35 -5.90
CA GLY A 261 -25.34 19.38 -7.31
C GLY A 261 -25.24 17.99 -7.93
N VAL A 262 -25.14 17.97 -9.24
CA VAL A 262 -24.96 16.76 -10.03
C VAL A 262 -24.02 17.02 -11.20
N MET A 263 -23.18 16.05 -11.54
CA MET A 263 -22.33 16.08 -12.72
C MET A 263 -23.09 15.47 -13.89
N GLU A 264 -23.70 16.31 -14.70
CA GLU A 264 -24.47 15.87 -15.89
C GLU A 264 -23.56 15.69 -17.10
N GLN A 265 -22.36 16.28 -17.08
CA GLN A 265 -21.43 16.24 -18.19
C GLN A 265 -20.51 15.02 -18.12
N ASP A 266 -20.04 14.59 -19.27
CA ASP A 266 -18.98 13.60 -19.40
C ASP A 266 -17.69 14.36 -19.82
N LEU A 267 -16.81 14.61 -18.85
CA LEU A 267 -15.58 15.35 -19.08
C LEU A 267 -14.48 14.40 -19.58
N ALA A 268 -14.18 14.50 -20.87
CA ALA A 268 -13.05 13.79 -21.45
C ALA A 268 -11.74 14.50 -21.08
N ILE A 269 -10.84 13.79 -20.39
CA ILE A 269 -9.57 14.34 -19.94
C ILE A 269 -8.42 13.56 -20.58
N PRO A 270 -7.49 14.25 -21.30
CA PRO A 270 -6.35 13.59 -21.91
C PRO A 270 -5.42 13.00 -20.84
N ALA A 271 -4.84 11.83 -21.12
CA ALA A 271 -3.85 11.21 -20.26
C ALA A 271 -2.57 12.04 -20.22
N GLN A 272 -2.01 12.26 -19.04
CA GLN A 272 -0.77 13.03 -18.86
C GLN A 272 0.47 12.25 -19.27
N ALA A 273 0.49 10.93 -18.99
CA ALA A 273 1.61 10.06 -19.31
C ALA A 273 1.06 8.73 -19.86
N PRO A 274 0.60 8.70 -21.13
CA PRO A 274 -0.03 7.51 -21.70
C PRO A 274 0.90 6.30 -21.75
N TRP A 275 2.22 6.49 -21.73
CA TRP A 275 3.20 5.41 -21.66
C TRP A 275 3.23 4.68 -20.30
N PHE A 276 2.57 5.21 -19.29
CA PHE A 276 2.35 4.57 -17.99
C PHE A 276 0.88 4.21 -17.74
N ALA A 277 0.04 4.28 -18.74
CA ALA A 277 -1.38 3.96 -18.60
C ALA A 277 -1.56 2.54 -18.07
N ARG A 278 -2.54 2.39 -17.16
CA ARG A 278 -2.91 1.10 -16.56
C ARG A 278 -4.29 0.73 -17.04
N ARG A 279 -4.43 -0.50 -17.52
CA ARG A 279 -5.71 -0.99 -18.07
C ARG A 279 -6.36 -1.97 -17.12
N PRO A 280 -7.67 -1.84 -16.86
CA PRO A 280 -8.40 -2.83 -16.09
C PRO A 280 -8.67 -4.09 -16.90
N SER A 281 -9.18 -5.13 -16.24
CA SER A 281 -9.75 -6.29 -16.90
C SER A 281 -11.20 -6.03 -17.31
N ALA A 282 -11.59 -6.59 -18.44
CA ALA A 282 -13.00 -6.62 -18.87
C ALA A 282 -13.78 -7.77 -18.21
N SER A 283 -13.11 -8.67 -17.50
CA SER A 283 -13.69 -9.85 -16.88
C SER A 283 -13.63 -9.81 -15.35
N ARG A 284 -14.22 -10.80 -14.71
CA ARG A 284 -14.12 -11.06 -13.26
C ARG A 284 -13.66 -12.49 -12.99
N GLU A 285 -12.97 -13.12 -13.96
CA GLU A 285 -12.40 -14.45 -13.83
C GLU A 285 -10.91 -14.38 -14.16
N VAL A 286 -10.07 -15.00 -13.34
CA VAL A 286 -8.62 -14.93 -13.46
C VAL A 286 -7.93 -16.21 -13.02
N ALA A 287 -6.85 -16.56 -13.72
CA ALA A 287 -5.87 -17.53 -13.26
C ALA A 287 -4.66 -16.79 -12.69
N ILE A 288 -4.24 -17.14 -11.48
CA ILE A 288 -3.00 -16.65 -10.87
C ILE A 288 -1.96 -17.75 -10.94
N VAL A 289 -0.81 -17.44 -11.52
CA VAL A 289 0.33 -18.38 -11.65
C VAL A 289 1.32 -18.09 -10.55
N GLY A 290 1.49 -19.02 -9.61
CA GLY A 290 2.42 -18.91 -8.49
C GLY A 290 1.82 -19.38 -7.18
N GLY A 291 2.66 -19.84 -6.26
CA GLY A 291 2.23 -20.35 -4.94
C GLY A 291 2.87 -19.63 -3.76
N GLY A 292 3.38 -18.42 -3.96
CA GLY A 292 4.00 -17.61 -2.91
C GLY A 292 3.04 -16.62 -2.26
N ILE A 293 3.60 -15.74 -1.42
CA ILE A 293 2.84 -14.74 -0.67
C ILE A 293 2.09 -13.76 -1.57
N ALA A 294 2.71 -13.34 -2.69
CA ALA A 294 2.08 -12.42 -3.63
C ALA A 294 0.80 -13.01 -4.21
N SER A 295 0.85 -14.28 -4.65
CA SER A 295 -0.31 -14.99 -5.17
C SER A 295 -1.41 -15.15 -4.13
N ALA A 296 -1.04 -15.50 -2.90
CA ALA A 296 -1.98 -15.70 -1.80
C ALA A 296 -2.73 -14.41 -1.46
N LEU A 297 -2.01 -13.30 -1.30
CA LEU A 297 -2.61 -12.02 -0.94
C LEU A 297 -3.42 -11.42 -2.09
N LEU A 298 -2.96 -11.56 -3.32
CA LEU A 298 -3.73 -11.14 -4.49
C LEU A 298 -5.03 -11.93 -4.63
N SER A 299 -4.99 -13.23 -4.37
CA SER A 299 -6.19 -14.07 -4.37
C SER A 299 -7.24 -13.54 -3.40
N LEU A 300 -6.84 -13.23 -2.16
CA LEU A 300 -7.75 -12.67 -1.16
C LEU A 300 -8.31 -11.32 -1.59
N ALA A 301 -7.46 -10.44 -2.13
CA ALA A 301 -7.88 -9.11 -2.58
C ALA A 301 -8.89 -9.17 -3.73
N LEU A 302 -8.73 -10.12 -4.65
CA LEU A 302 -9.66 -10.32 -5.77
C LEU A 302 -10.96 -11.00 -5.32
N LEU A 303 -10.88 -11.96 -4.39
CA LEU A 303 -12.08 -12.62 -3.84
C LEU A 303 -12.98 -11.63 -3.11
N HIS A 304 -12.42 -10.66 -2.39
CA HIS A 304 -13.21 -9.58 -1.77
C HIS A 304 -14.04 -8.78 -2.80
N ARG A 305 -13.55 -8.72 -4.04
CA ARG A 305 -14.15 -7.99 -5.14
C ARG A 305 -15.08 -8.83 -6.01
N GLY A 306 -15.36 -10.06 -5.57
CA GLY A 306 -16.27 -10.96 -6.26
C GLY A 306 -15.68 -11.67 -7.48
N TRP A 307 -14.35 -11.70 -7.60
CA TRP A 307 -13.68 -12.42 -8.68
C TRP A 307 -13.76 -13.92 -8.48
N GLN A 308 -13.85 -14.64 -9.60
CA GLN A 308 -13.61 -16.08 -9.66
C GLN A 308 -12.12 -16.30 -9.89
N VAL A 309 -11.44 -16.89 -8.91
CA VAL A 309 -9.98 -17.01 -8.89
C VAL A 309 -9.56 -18.46 -8.87
N THR A 310 -8.67 -18.82 -9.81
CA THR A 310 -7.98 -20.12 -9.85
C THR A 310 -6.50 -19.90 -9.69
N LEU A 311 -5.87 -20.60 -8.75
CA LEU A 311 -4.43 -20.50 -8.49
C LEU A 311 -3.75 -21.78 -8.98
N TYR A 312 -2.71 -21.61 -9.79
CA TYR A 312 -1.84 -22.71 -10.25
C TYR A 312 -0.48 -22.59 -9.60
N CYS A 313 -0.14 -23.57 -8.80
CA CYS A 313 1.16 -23.68 -8.13
C CYS A 313 1.96 -24.80 -8.82
N ALA A 314 3.20 -24.49 -9.20
CA ALA A 314 4.08 -25.47 -9.85
C ALA A 314 4.48 -26.59 -8.89
N ASP A 315 4.59 -26.30 -7.60
CA ASP A 315 5.02 -27.22 -6.57
C ASP A 315 3.83 -28.00 -5.97
N GLU A 316 4.11 -29.02 -5.19
CA GLU A 316 3.09 -29.84 -4.54
C GLU A 316 2.44 -29.18 -3.33
N ALA A 317 3.03 -28.07 -2.86
CA ALA A 317 2.57 -27.31 -1.71
C ALA A 317 2.84 -25.82 -1.93
N PRO A 318 2.15 -24.92 -1.20
CA PRO A 318 2.43 -23.50 -1.28
C PRO A 318 3.75 -23.15 -0.58
N ALA A 319 4.29 -21.94 -0.89
CA ALA A 319 5.47 -21.37 -0.24
C ALA A 319 6.75 -22.20 -0.37
N MET A 320 6.91 -22.91 -1.46
CA MET A 320 8.13 -23.69 -1.74
C MET A 320 9.25 -22.85 -2.37
N GLY A 321 8.94 -21.65 -2.82
CA GLY A 321 9.91 -20.69 -3.36
C GLY A 321 10.46 -19.72 -2.30
N ALA A 322 10.64 -18.45 -2.67
CA ALA A 322 11.19 -17.41 -1.80
C ALA A 322 10.34 -17.14 -0.54
N SER A 323 9.05 -17.48 -0.53
CA SER A 323 8.13 -17.31 0.60
C SER A 323 8.25 -18.42 1.66
N GLY A 324 9.18 -19.33 1.54
CA GLY A 324 9.27 -20.51 2.41
C GLY A 324 10.17 -20.37 3.64
N ASN A 325 10.70 -19.18 3.94
CA ASN A 325 11.55 -18.97 5.10
C ASN A 325 10.80 -19.20 6.42
N ARG A 326 11.54 -19.60 7.47
CA ARG A 326 10.96 -19.78 8.82
C ARG A 326 10.69 -18.45 9.51
N GLN A 327 11.55 -17.46 9.31
CA GLN A 327 11.39 -16.11 9.84
C GLN A 327 11.85 -15.10 8.80
N GLY A 328 10.95 -14.22 8.40
CA GLY A 328 11.25 -13.10 7.53
C GLY A 328 11.08 -11.78 8.28
N ALA A 329 11.97 -10.83 8.05
CA ALA A 329 11.91 -9.53 8.69
C ALA A 329 10.91 -8.62 7.99
N LEU A 330 10.12 -7.87 8.76
CA LEU A 330 9.22 -6.84 8.28
C LEU A 330 9.76 -5.48 8.68
N TYR A 331 10.27 -4.74 7.72
CA TYR A 331 10.70 -3.35 7.86
C TYR A 331 10.82 -2.71 6.48
N PRO A 332 10.75 -1.36 6.39
CA PRO A 332 10.75 -0.69 5.09
C PRO A 332 12.17 -0.48 4.55
N LEU A 333 12.30 -0.39 3.23
CA LEU A 333 13.49 0.13 2.58
C LEU A 333 13.34 1.65 2.48
N LEU A 334 14.20 2.39 3.17
CA LEU A 334 14.19 3.84 3.17
C LEU A 334 15.30 4.38 2.27
N SER A 335 14.97 5.30 1.38
CA SER A 335 15.93 5.96 0.50
C SER A 335 15.48 7.39 0.21
N SER A 336 16.44 8.32 0.20
CA SER A 336 16.21 9.71 -0.20
C SER A 336 16.46 9.96 -1.69
N HIS A 337 16.90 8.94 -2.43
CA HIS A 337 17.35 9.12 -3.82
C HIS A 337 16.23 9.04 -4.86
N ASP A 338 15.20 8.24 -4.60
CA ASP A 338 14.10 8.01 -5.51
C ASP A 338 12.77 8.36 -4.83
N PRO A 339 12.02 9.36 -5.35
CA PRO A 339 10.71 9.73 -4.77
C PRO A 339 9.70 8.59 -4.73
N ALA A 340 9.66 7.75 -5.76
CA ALA A 340 8.74 6.61 -5.80
C ALA A 340 9.06 5.60 -4.69
N LEU A 341 10.34 5.33 -4.46
CA LEU A 341 10.79 4.42 -3.42
C LEU A 341 10.49 4.98 -2.03
N PHE A 342 10.75 6.27 -1.81
CA PHE A 342 10.48 6.95 -0.54
C PHE A 342 8.98 6.98 -0.22
N GLN A 343 8.12 7.18 -1.21
CA GLN A 343 6.67 7.19 -1.00
C GLN A 343 6.11 5.79 -0.83
N PHE A 344 6.61 4.84 -1.60
CA PHE A 344 6.05 3.48 -1.62
C PHE A 344 6.31 2.72 -0.33
N PHE A 345 7.57 2.62 0.13
CA PHE A 345 7.91 1.71 1.23
C PHE A 345 7.31 2.07 2.58
N PRO A 346 7.27 3.33 3.03
CA PRO A 346 6.57 3.65 4.28
C PRO A 346 5.08 3.33 4.22
N ALA A 347 4.41 3.63 3.10
CA ALA A 347 3.00 3.29 2.89
C ALA A 347 2.79 1.77 2.85
N ALA A 348 3.64 1.05 2.15
CA ALA A 348 3.59 -0.42 2.06
C ALA A 348 3.81 -1.08 3.42
N PHE A 349 4.76 -0.57 4.19
CA PHE A 349 5.10 -1.08 5.51
C PHE A 349 3.92 -0.97 6.49
N THR A 350 3.31 0.20 6.59
CA THR A 350 2.18 0.41 7.48
C THR A 350 0.95 -0.36 7.02
N PHE A 351 0.72 -0.42 5.72
CA PHE A 351 -0.37 -1.24 5.16
C PHE A 351 -0.14 -2.73 5.45
N ALA A 352 1.07 -3.24 5.25
CA ALA A 352 1.41 -4.63 5.53
C ALA A 352 1.11 -5.00 6.99
N ARG A 353 1.55 -4.16 7.93
CA ARG A 353 1.30 -4.40 9.35
C ARG A 353 -0.20 -4.41 9.68
N ARG A 354 -0.97 -3.46 9.14
CA ARG A 354 -2.42 -3.43 9.34
C ARG A 354 -3.09 -4.69 8.75
N LEU A 355 -2.69 -5.09 7.55
CA LEU A 355 -3.25 -6.27 6.91
C LEU A 355 -2.94 -7.54 7.71
N TYR A 356 -1.69 -7.74 8.09
CA TYR A 356 -1.28 -8.93 8.85
C TYR A 356 -1.99 -9.00 10.21
N ASP A 357 -2.20 -7.88 10.87
CA ASP A 357 -2.96 -7.81 12.12
C ASP A 357 -4.45 -8.14 11.95
N SER A 358 -5.02 -7.84 10.78
CA SER A 358 -6.45 -8.01 10.51
C SER A 358 -6.83 -9.33 9.86
N LEU A 359 -5.88 -10.06 9.26
CA LEU A 359 -6.17 -11.35 8.65
C LEU A 359 -6.59 -12.38 9.70
N PRO A 360 -7.74 -13.06 9.52
CA PRO A 360 -8.22 -14.05 10.47
C PRO A 360 -7.50 -15.40 10.29
N VAL A 361 -6.17 -15.38 10.34
CA VAL A 361 -5.32 -16.56 10.17
C VAL A 361 -4.23 -16.57 11.25
N ALA A 362 -3.79 -17.77 11.62
CA ALA A 362 -2.71 -17.96 12.57
C ALA A 362 -1.39 -18.23 11.83
N PHE A 363 -0.34 -17.56 12.24
CA PHE A 363 1.03 -17.77 11.78
C PHE A 363 1.99 -17.29 12.86
N ASP A 364 3.14 -17.93 12.96
CA ASP A 364 4.16 -17.50 13.91
C ASP A 364 4.68 -16.12 13.51
N HIS A 365 4.70 -15.20 14.46
CA HIS A 365 5.22 -13.85 14.29
C HIS A 365 5.50 -13.20 15.64
N ASP A 366 6.33 -12.18 15.61
CA ASP A 366 6.54 -11.30 16.76
C ASP A 366 6.86 -9.88 16.23
N TRP A 367 5.98 -8.94 16.54
CA TRP A 367 6.20 -7.52 16.22
C TRP A 367 7.11 -6.87 17.24
N CYS A 368 8.28 -7.48 17.40
CA CYS A 368 9.28 -7.13 18.41
C CYS A 368 10.10 -5.89 18.11
N GLY A 369 9.91 -5.32 16.93
CA GLY A 369 10.77 -4.26 16.40
C GLY A 369 11.93 -4.80 15.58
N VAL A 370 12.46 -3.93 14.73
CA VAL A 370 13.65 -4.16 13.91
C VAL A 370 14.62 -3.03 14.17
N THR A 371 15.90 -3.36 14.42
CA THR A 371 16.96 -2.37 14.53
C THR A 371 17.99 -2.60 13.43
N GLN A 372 18.16 -1.60 12.58
CA GLN A 372 19.19 -1.59 11.55
C GLN A 372 20.42 -0.86 12.10
N LEU A 373 21.55 -1.54 12.13
CA LEU A 373 22.73 -1.12 12.86
C LEU A 373 23.76 -0.41 11.97
N GLY A 374 24.35 0.64 12.50
CA GLY A 374 25.50 1.32 11.90
C GLY A 374 26.81 0.69 12.37
N TRP A 375 27.08 -0.51 11.90
CA TRP A 375 28.22 -1.31 12.36
C TRP A 375 29.55 -0.88 11.74
N ASP A 376 29.53 -0.09 10.65
CA ASP A 376 30.68 0.53 10.02
C ASP A 376 30.38 1.97 9.61
N GLU A 377 31.37 2.69 9.09
CA GLU A 377 31.21 4.08 8.68
C GLU A 377 30.20 4.24 7.53
N LYS A 378 30.22 3.34 6.55
CA LYS A 378 29.32 3.37 5.41
C LYS A 378 27.86 3.17 5.83
N SER A 379 27.60 2.20 6.69
CA SER A 379 26.25 1.95 7.21
C SER A 379 25.75 3.09 8.10
N GLN A 380 26.65 3.72 8.87
CA GLN A 380 26.33 4.90 9.67
C GLN A 380 25.89 6.08 8.80
N GLN A 381 26.62 6.35 7.71
CA GLN A 381 26.27 7.41 6.76
C GLN A 381 24.90 7.15 6.11
N LYS A 382 24.65 5.91 5.72
CA LYS A 382 23.37 5.50 5.14
C LYS A 382 22.22 5.71 6.12
N ILE A 383 22.39 5.33 7.36
CA ILE A 383 21.37 5.52 8.42
C ILE A 383 21.11 7.00 8.67
N THR A 384 22.16 7.84 8.68
CA THR A 384 22.01 9.28 8.81
C THR A 384 21.12 9.86 7.70
N GLN A 385 21.32 9.40 6.46
CA GLN A 385 20.47 9.80 5.33
C GLN A 385 19.01 9.35 5.51
N MET A 386 18.79 8.13 5.99
CA MET A 386 17.45 7.61 6.29
C MET A 386 16.74 8.45 7.36
N LEU A 387 17.44 8.79 8.43
CA LEU A 387 16.90 9.62 9.52
C LEU A 387 16.56 11.03 9.06
N SER A 388 17.27 11.55 8.04
CA SER A 388 17.00 12.89 7.47
C SER A 388 15.67 12.96 6.72
N LEU A 389 15.03 11.84 6.43
CA LEU A 389 13.71 11.80 5.78
C LEU A 389 12.59 12.35 6.67
N GLY A 390 12.82 12.46 7.97
CA GLY A 390 11.87 13.10 8.89
C GLY A 390 10.59 12.31 9.11
N LEU A 391 10.63 10.99 9.04
CA LEU A 391 9.48 10.14 9.31
C LEU A 391 9.07 10.22 10.78
N PRO A 392 7.79 9.99 11.12
CA PRO A 392 7.37 9.91 12.51
C PRO A 392 8.18 8.88 13.29
N GLU A 393 8.45 9.16 14.57
CA GLU A 393 9.21 8.26 15.44
C GLU A 393 8.58 6.88 15.60
N THR A 394 7.26 6.78 15.45
CA THR A 394 6.54 5.51 15.46
C THR A 394 6.91 4.61 14.27
N ILE A 395 7.41 5.20 13.18
CA ILE A 395 7.86 4.47 12.00
C ILE A 395 9.35 4.16 12.08
N ALA A 396 10.16 5.19 12.36
CA ALA A 396 11.61 5.04 12.39
C ALA A 396 12.24 6.13 13.27
N HIS A 397 13.15 5.75 14.14
CA HIS A 397 13.88 6.70 14.98
C HIS A 397 15.30 6.23 15.26
N ALA A 398 16.17 7.18 15.58
CA ALA A 398 17.55 6.89 15.95
C ALA A 398 17.63 6.21 17.31
N VAL A 399 18.55 5.29 17.46
CA VAL A 399 18.88 4.62 18.73
C VAL A 399 20.37 4.63 18.96
N THR A 400 20.78 4.87 20.21
CA THR A 400 22.17 4.74 20.64
C THR A 400 22.52 3.29 20.91
N ALA A 401 23.81 2.96 21.03
CA ALA A 401 24.26 1.62 21.40
C ALA A 401 23.65 1.14 22.73
N GLN A 402 23.52 2.04 23.71
CA GLN A 402 22.91 1.72 25.00
C GLN A 402 21.41 1.42 24.84
N GLN A 403 20.70 2.22 24.04
CA GLN A 403 19.27 1.98 23.75
C GLN A 403 19.05 0.65 23.03
N VAL A 404 19.95 0.29 22.11
CA VAL A 404 19.87 -1.04 21.45
C VAL A 404 20.04 -2.15 22.47
N ALA A 405 21.01 -2.04 23.39
CA ALA A 405 21.22 -3.04 24.44
C ALA A 405 19.95 -3.22 25.30
N GLU A 406 19.27 -2.13 25.62
CA GLU A 406 18.03 -2.15 26.41
C GLU A 406 16.86 -2.77 25.64
N THR A 407 16.66 -2.36 24.38
CA THR A 407 15.50 -2.78 23.58
C THR A 407 15.71 -4.14 22.90
N ALA A 408 16.89 -4.38 22.33
CA ALA A 408 17.19 -5.63 21.65
C ALA A 408 17.68 -6.74 22.58
N GLY A 409 18.09 -6.40 23.81
CA GLY A 409 18.49 -7.34 24.83
C GLY A 409 19.93 -7.85 24.72
N VAL A 410 20.69 -7.39 23.74
CA VAL A 410 22.08 -7.78 23.48
C VAL A 410 22.94 -6.55 23.18
N ASP A 411 24.24 -6.63 23.49
CA ASP A 411 25.19 -5.58 23.17
C ASP A 411 25.64 -5.69 21.71
N THR A 412 25.53 -4.60 20.96
CA THR A 412 25.98 -4.54 19.56
C THR A 412 27.19 -3.62 19.35
N GLY A 413 27.53 -2.80 20.38
CA GLY A 413 28.64 -1.85 20.30
C GLY A 413 28.36 -0.66 19.38
N CYS A 414 27.21 -0.58 18.77
CA CYS A 414 26.81 0.51 17.88
C CYS A 414 25.30 0.77 17.97
N GLY A 415 24.90 1.97 17.57
CA GLY A 415 23.51 2.33 17.44
C GLY A 415 23.01 2.15 16.01
N GLY A 416 21.87 2.74 15.71
CA GLY A 416 21.27 2.64 14.40
C GLY A 416 19.92 3.33 14.30
N ILE A 417 19.07 2.77 13.45
CA ILE A 417 17.69 3.15 13.25
C ILE A 417 16.78 2.00 13.65
N GLN A 418 15.75 2.32 14.42
CA GLN A 418 14.77 1.34 14.90
C GLN A 418 13.42 1.56 14.24
N TYR A 419 12.78 0.45 13.89
CA TYR A 419 11.42 0.40 13.32
C TYR A 419 10.50 -0.29 14.33
N PRO A 420 9.78 0.48 15.19
CA PRO A 420 8.99 -0.10 16.28
C PRO A 420 7.85 -1.02 15.83
N LEU A 421 7.26 -0.74 14.65
CA LEU A 421 6.17 -1.54 14.10
C LEU A 421 6.64 -2.79 13.36
N GLY A 422 7.93 -2.94 13.16
CA GLY A 422 8.52 -4.09 12.49
C GLY A 422 8.67 -5.30 13.40
N GLY A 423 9.20 -6.35 12.84
CA GLY A 423 9.47 -7.59 13.54
C GLY A 423 9.76 -8.72 12.58
N TRP A 424 9.39 -9.93 12.94
CA TRP A 424 9.50 -11.09 12.07
C TRP A 424 8.18 -11.86 11.99
N LEU A 425 8.00 -12.58 10.91
CA LEU A 425 6.91 -13.53 10.72
C LEU A 425 7.39 -14.75 9.95
N CYS A 426 6.66 -15.84 10.04
CA CYS A 426 6.90 -17.05 9.25
C CYS A 426 6.14 -16.94 7.93
N PRO A 427 6.79 -16.59 6.81
CA PRO A 427 6.09 -16.38 5.55
C PRO A 427 5.50 -17.68 4.99
N ALA A 428 6.09 -18.83 5.28
CA ALA A 428 5.55 -20.12 4.84
C ALA A 428 4.18 -20.39 5.49
N GLU A 429 4.05 -20.17 6.79
CA GLU A 429 2.78 -20.35 7.51
C GLU A 429 1.74 -19.33 7.06
N LEU A 430 2.14 -18.07 6.93
CA LEU A 430 1.23 -17.02 6.46
C LEU A 430 0.69 -17.33 5.06
N THR A 431 1.56 -17.71 4.13
CA THR A 431 1.17 -18.04 2.76
C THR A 431 0.19 -19.21 2.72
N SER A 432 0.49 -20.29 3.43
CA SER A 432 -0.37 -21.47 3.50
C SER A 432 -1.72 -21.14 4.13
N ALA A 433 -1.72 -20.37 5.22
CA ALA A 433 -2.94 -19.98 5.91
C ALA A 433 -3.81 -19.03 5.05
N ALA A 434 -3.18 -18.11 4.32
CA ALA A 434 -3.88 -17.20 3.42
C ALA A 434 -4.53 -17.95 2.26
N ILE A 435 -3.84 -18.96 1.68
CA ILE A 435 -4.41 -19.80 0.62
C ILE A 435 -5.59 -20.62 1.17
N ALA A 436 -5.45 -21.19 2.35
CA ALA A 436 -6.55 -21.94 3.00
C ALA A 436 -7.77 -21.03 3.25
N LEU A 437 -7.53 -19.82 3.71
CA LEU A 437 -8.60 -18.82 3.87
C LEU A 437 -9.26 -18.51 2.51
N GLY A 438 -8.47 -18.35 1.47
CA GLY A 438 -8.98 -18.15 0.11
C GLY A 438 -9.86 -19.31 -0.34
N GLN A 439 -9.45 -20.54 -0.09
CA GLN A 439 -10.23 -21.74 -0.44
C GLN A 439 -11.58 -21.75 0.28
N SER A 440 -11.64 -21.32 1.54
CA SER A 440 -12.89 -21.16 2.28
C SER A 440 -13.80 -20.08 1.69
N ARG A 441 -13.27 -19.20 0.85
CA ARG A 441 -13.97 -18.08 0.19
C ARG A 441 -14.16 -18.30 -1.32
N GLY A 442 -13.91 -19.52 -1.79
CA GLY A 442 -14.15 -19.88 -3.20
C GLY A 442 -12.93 -19.96 -4.10
N LEU A 443 -11.72 -19.80 -3.57
CA LEU A 443 -10.49 -19.99 -4.34
C LEU A 443 -10.34 -21.46 -4.75
N THR A 444 -10.12 -21.69 -6.05
CA THR A 444 -9.71 -23.01 -6.57
C THR A 444 -8.19 -23.05 -6.67
N VAL A 445 -7.59 -24.08 -6.12
CA VAL A 445 -6.12 -24.24 -6.11
C VAL A 445 -5.73 -25.55 -6.76
N HIS A 446 -4.77 -25.49 -7.67
CA HIS A 446 -4.16 -26.65 -8.30
C HIS A 446 -2.67 -26.68 -7.99
N TYR A 447 -2.24 -27.68 -7.23
CA TYR A 447 -0.82 -27.94 -6.97
C TYR A 447 -0.23 -28.87 -8.02
N ALA A 448 1.10 -28.91 -8.13
CA ALA A 448 1.83 -29.68 -9.15
C ALA A 448 1.36 -29.35 -10.57
N HIS A 449 1.03 -28.11 -10.82
CA HIS A 449 0.57 -27.58 -12.12
C HIS A 449 1.52 -26.47 -12.59
N LYS A 450 2.65 -26.88 -13.17
CA LYS A 450 3.61 -25.92 -13.72
C LYS A 450 3.12 -25.43 -15.07
N VAL A 451 2.87 -24.13 -15.18
CA VAL A 451 2.51 -23.48 -16.44
C VAL A 451 3.78 -23.25 -17.25
N GLU A 452 3.85 -23.80 -18.45
CA GLU A 452 5.03 -23.68 -19.33
C GLU A 452 4.87 -22.63 -20.41
N SER A 453 3.66 -22.44 -20.93
CA SER A 453 3.41 -21.46 -21.99
C SER A 453 2.03 -20.87 -21.90
N LEU A 454 1.91 -19.67 -22.48
CA LEU A 454 0.68 -18.88 -22.56
C LEU A 454 0.45 -18.51 -24.01
N SER A 455 -0.78 -18.72 -24.49
CA SER A 455 -1.22 -18.23 -25.79
C SER A 455 -2.64 -17.69 -25.71
N ARG A 456 -3.00 -16.76 -26.58
CA ARG A 456 -4.30 -16.12 -26.56
C ARG A 456 -4.96 -16.11 -27.93
N THR A 457 -6.20 -16.55 -27.94
CA THR A 457 -7.15 -16.30 -29.04
C THR A 457 -8.30 -15.45 -28.47
N ALA A 458 -9.47 -16.02 -28.17
CA ALA A 458 -10.54 -15.34 -27.44
C ALA A 458 -10.22 -15.25 -25.93
N HIS A 459 -9.56 -16.27 -25.40
CA HIS A 459 -9.14 -16.38 -24.01
C HIS A 459 -7.66 -16.78 -23.93
N TRP A 460 -7.07 -16.65 -22.74
CA TRP A 460 -5.74 -17.17 -22.48
C TRP A 460 -5.81 -18.69 -22.33
N GLU A 461 -4.95 -19.39 -23.04
CA GLU A 461 -4.69 -20.81 -22.85
C GLU A 461 -3.38 -20.99 -22.08
N LEU A 462 -3.46 -21.64 -20.93
CA LEU A 462 -2.33 -22.02 -20.10
C LEU A 462 -2.00 -23.48 -20.39
N ARG A 463 -0.77 -23.74 -20.87
CA ARG A 463 -0.32 -25.09 -21.13
C ARG A 463 0.64 -25.53 -20.03
N PHE A 464 0.34 -26.67 -19.43
CA PHE A 464 1.12 -27.22 -18.33
C PHE A 464 2.21 -28.18 -18.79
N ALA A 465 3.16 -28.49 -17.90
CA ALA A 465 4.28 -29.36 -18.16
C ALA A 465 3.86 -30.78 -18.60
N ASP A 466 2.71 -31.26 -18.14
CA ASP A 466 2.16 -32.57 -18.53
C ASP A 466 1.42 -32.57 -19.89
N GLY A 467 1.43 -31.45 -20.60
CA GLY A 467 0.77 -31.29 -21.88
C GLY A 467 -0.71 -30.94 -21.82
N LYS A 468 -1.33 -30.95 -20.64
CA LYS A 468 -2.70 -30.48 -20.44
C LYS A 468 -2.79 -28.97 -20.56
N ALA A 469 -3.98 -28.46 -20.77
CA ALA A 469 -4.23 -27.03 -20.91
C ALA A 469 -5.51 -26.62 -20.21
N SER A 470 -5.58 -25.35 -19.82
CA SER A 470 -6.79 -24.71 -19.30
C SER A 470 -6.97 -23.35 -19.94
N GLN A 471 -8.20 -22.82 -19.92
CA GLN A 471 -8.54 -21.52 -20.49
C GLN A 471 -9.07 -20.59 -19.41
N HIS A 472 -8.65 -19.33 -19.48
CA HIS A 472 -9.03 -18.28 -18.55
C HIS A 472 -9.21 -16.95 -19.27
N ALA A 473 -10.13 -16.12 -18.77
CA ALA A 473 -10.39 -14.80 -19.35
C ALA A 473 -9.22 -13.84 -19.10
N SER A 474 -8.58 -13.93 -17.95
CA SER A 474 -7.42 -13.13 -17.59
C SER A 474 -6.40 -13.97 -16.81
N VAL A 475 -5.15 -13.48 -16.77
CA VAL A 475 -4.04 -14.17 -16.12
C VAL A 475 -3.20 -13.16 -15.36
N VAL A 476 -2.75 -13.52 -14.16
CA VAL A 476 -1.71 -12.80 -13.40
C VAL A 476 -0.51 -13.70 -13.21
N LEU A 477 0.66 -13.23 -13.63
CA LEU A 477 1.92 -13.91 -13.40
C LEU A 477 2.54 -13.41 -12.10
N ALA A 478 2.62 -14.29 -11.11
CA ALA A 478 3.17 -14.01 -9.78
C ALA A 478 4.04 -15.18 -9.29
N ASN A 479 4.87 -15.72 -10.21
CA ASN A 479 5.65 -16.93 -10.02
C ASN A 479 7.13 -16.65 -9.71
N GLY A 480 7.44 -15.54 -9.07
CA GLY A 480 8.79 -15.20 -8.60
C GLY A 480 9.80 -15.10 -9.74
N HIS A 481 10.98 -15.69 -9.56
CA HIS A 481 12.04 -15.61 -10.57
C HIS A 481 11.73 -16.37 -11.86
N HIS A 482 10.72 -17.23 -11.87
CA HIS A 482 10.27 -17.94 -13.07
C HIS A 482 9.44 -17.07 -14.01
N ILE A 483 9.17 -15.82 -13.64
CA ILE A 483 8.32 -14.93 -14.44
C ILE A 483 8.84 -14.72 -15.87
N THR A 484 10.15 -14.77 -16.09
CA THR A 484 10.76 -14.57 -17.40
C THR A 484 10.74 -15.81 -18.30
N GLN A 485 10.15 -16.90 -17.85
CA GLN A 485 10.09 -18.15 -18.63
C GLN A 485 9.10 -18.11 -19.80
N PHE A 486 8.20 -17.13 -19.81
CA PHE A 486 7.21 -16.99 -20.90
C PHE A 486 7.74 -16.10 -22.01
N THR A 487 7.31 -16.34 -23.24
CA THR A 487 7.69 -15.50 -24.38
C THR A 487 7.25 -14.05 -24.17
N GLN A 488 6.09 -13.83 -23.53
CA GLN A 488 5.54 -12.51 -23.24
C GLN A 488 6.37 -11.73 -22.21
N THR A 489 7.13 -12.40 -21.38
CA THR A 489 7.84 -11.78 -20.25
C THR A 489 9.35 -11.95 -20.31
N ALA A 490 9.86 -12.58 -21.38
CA ALA A 490 11.30 -12.91 -21.52
C ALA A 490 12.23 -11.69 -21.43
N SER A 491 11.74 -10.51 -21.85
CA SER A 491 12.53 -9.27 -21.88
C SER A 491 12.38 -8.40 -20.63
N LEU A 492 11.58 -8.81 -19.63
CA LEU A 492 11.44 -8.05 -18.40
C LEU A 492 12.78 -7.91 -17.68
N PRO A 493 13.14 -6.69 -17.23
CA PRO A 493 14.45 -6.44 -16.63
C PRO A 493 14.50 -6.82 -15.14
N VAL A 494 14.25 -8.09 -14.87
CA VAL A 494 14.36 -8.71 -13.55
C VAL A 494 15.43 -9.80 -13.58
N TYR A 495 15.99 -10.09 -12.43
CA TYR A 495 17.04 -11.12 -12.35
C TYR A 495 16.90 -11.94 -11.06
N PRO A 496 17.31 -13.23 -11.12
CA PRO A 496 17.27 -14.09 -9.94
C PRO A 496 18.42 -13.80 -9.01
N VAL A 497 18.18 -13.97 -7.71
CA VAL A 497 19.21 -13.91 -6.67
C VAL A 497 19.01 -15.10 -5.75
N GLY A 498 19.94 -16.04 -5.80
CA GLY A 498 19.97 -17.18 -4.91
C GLY A 498 20.52 -16.80 -3.54
N GLY A 499 20.00 -17.40 -2.49
CA GLY A 499 20.46 -17.17 -1.13
C GLY A 499 20.17 -18.34 -0.20
N GLN A 500 20.98 -18.45 0.84
CA GLN A 500 20.84 -19.45 1.89
C GLN A 500 20.69 -18.74 3.24
N VAL A 501 19.67 -19.13 3.99
CA VAL A 501 19.41 -18.69 5.36
C VAL A 501 19.75 -19.84 6.29
N SER A 502 20.55 -19.56 7.32
CA SER A 502 20.95 -20.55 8.30
C SER A 502 19.96 -20.60 9.47
N HIS A 503 19.57 -21.78 9.89
CA HIS A 503 18.76 -21.98 11.09
C HIS A 503 19.67 -22.43 12.24
N ILE A 504 19.69 -21.69 13.31
CA ILE A 504 20.61 -21.92 14.42
C ILE A 504 19.86 -22.14 15.72
N PRO A 505 20.29 -23.10 16.55
CA PRO A 505 19.67 -23.29 17.85
C PRO A 505 19.98 -22.13 18.77
N THR A 506 19.07 -21.86 19.70
CA THR A 506 19.30 -20.83 20.71
C THR A 506 20.39 -21.25 21.69
N ALA A 507 20.96 -20.27 22.39
CA ALA A 507 22.02 -20.43 23.37
C ALA A 507 21.82 -19.38 24.47
N PRO A 508 22.46 -19.52 25.65
CA PRO A 508 22.15 -18.66 26.80
C PRO A 508 22.19 -17.16 26.54
N GLU A 509 23.28 -16.63 25.95
CA GLU A 509 23.38 -15.20 25.64
C GLU A 509 22.56 -14.83 24.39
N LEU A 510 22.57 -15.68 23.36
CA LEU A 510 21.81 -15.48 22.13
C LEU A 510 20.31 -15.44 22.40
N SER A 511 19.81 -16.20 23.36
CA SER A 511 18.39 -16.23 23.73
C SER A 511 17.85 -14.89 24.25
N LYS A 512 18.74 -13.99 24.65
CA LYS A 512 18.37 -12.65 25.12
C LYS A 512 18.00 -11.69 23.98
N LEU A 513 18.30 -12.07 22.74
CA LEU A 513 17.95 -11.26 21.56
C LEU A 513 16.41 -11.17 21.45
N ARG A 514 15.88 -9.93 21.50
CA ARG A 514 14.45 -9.66 21.52
C ARG A 514 13.95 -8.88 20.31
N GLN A 515 14.86 -8.42 19.43
CA GLN A 515 14.49 -7.71 18.20
C GLN A 515 15.20 -8.33 17.00
N VAL A 516 14.67 -8.09 15.81
CA VAL A 516 15.40 -8.38 14.58
C VAL A 516 16.55 -7.38 14.44
N LEU A 517 17.74 -7.87 14.21
CA LEU A 517 18.91 -7.04 13.93
C LEU A 517 19.27 -7.14 12.46
N CYS A 518 19.48 -5.98 11.81
CA CYS A 518 19.97 -5.88 10.45
C CYS A 518 21.34 -5.23 10.48
N TYR A 519 22.31 -5.87 9.84
CA TYR A 519 23.71 -5.46 9.74
C TYR A 519 24.17 -5.71 8.31
N ASP A 520 25.29 -6.34 8.06
CA ASP A 520 25.64 -6.93 6.75
C ASP A 520 24.97 -8.31 6.57
N GLY A 521 23.76 -8.39 7.00
CA GLY A 521 22.90 -9.56 7.09
C GLY A 521 21.74 -9.29 8.03
N TYR A 522 21.13 -10.34 8.55
CA TYR A 522 20.10 -10.21 9.58
C TYR A 522 20.14 -11.36 10.57
N ALA A 523 19.67 -11.10 11.77
CA ALA A 523 19.50 -12.11 12.83
C ALA A 523 18.15 -11.89 13.50
N THR A 524 17.41 -12.97 13.71
CA THR A 524 16.09 -12.91 14.35
C THR A 524 16.16 -13.39 15.79
N PRO A 525 15.24 -12.95 16.68
CA PRO A 525 15.00 -13.63 17.95
C PRO A 525 14.62 -15.09 17.71
N GLN A 526 14.79 -15.94 18.73
CA GLN A 526 14.32 -17.30 18.59
C GLN A 526 12.80 -17.36 18.42
N ASN A 527 12.34 -18.28 17.58
CA ASN A 527 10.93 -18.64 17.56
C ASN A 527 10.63 -19.54 18.75
N PRO A 528 9.72 -19.13 19.67
CA PRO A 528 9.38 -19.95 20.84
C PRO A 528 8.84 -21.34 20.46
N SER A 529 8.24 -21.48 19.28
CA SER A 529 7.68 -22.75 18.81
C SER A 529 8.74 -23.82 18.55
N ASN A 530 9.98 -23.43 18.23
CA ASN A 530 11.04 -24.39 17.86
C ASN A 530 12.40 -24.13 18.51
N GLY A 531 12.61 -22.97 19.13
CA GLY A 531 13.88 -22.61 19.76
C GLY A 531 15.01 -22.25 18.81
N TYR A 532 14.69 -21.91 17.52
CA TYR A 532 15.67 -21.57 16.50
C TYR A 532 15.59 -20.11 16.11
N HIS A 533 16.75 -19.57 15.75
CA HIS A 533 16.93 -18.27 15.13
C HIS A 533 17.19 -18.45 13.64
N CYS A 534 17.00 -17.41 12.84
CA CYS A 534 17.47 -17.33 11.47
C CYS A 534 18.59 -16.30 11.37
N ILE A 535 19.66 -16.64 10.67
CA ILE A 535 20.70 -15.69 10.26
C ILE A 535 20.93 -15.83 8.75
N GLY A 536 21.16 -14.72 8.09
CA GLY A 536 21.38 -14.75 6.63
C GLY A 536 21.59 -13.36 6.06
N ALA A 537 21.51 -13.27 4.75
CA ALA A 537 21.52 -14.40 3.85
C ALA A 537 22.73 -14.30 2.94
N SER A 538 23.17 -15.41 2.37
CA SER A 538 24.10 -15.37 1.26
C SER A 538 23.42 -14.75 0.02
N TYR A 539 24.22 -14.26 -0.92
CA TYR A 539 23.74 -13.52 -2.08
C TYR A 539 24.50 -13.97 -3.34
N HIS A 540 23.80 -14.66 -4.24
CA HIS A 540 24.37 -15.16 -5.49
C HIS A 540 23.53 -14.67 -6.67
N ARG A 541 23.92 -13.54 -7.25
CA ARG A 541 23.24 -12.96 -8.40
C ARG A 541 23.31 -13.87 -9.60
N GLY A 542 22.17 -14.13 -10.24
CA GLY A 542 22.05 -14.99 -11.41
C GLY A 542 21.90 -16.47 -11.11
N GLU A 543 22.03 -16.88 -9.85
CA GLU A 543 21.89 -18.29 -9.45
C GLU A 543 20.41 -18.68 -9.30
N THR A 544 20.03 -19.75 -10.00
CA THR A 544 18.64 -20.26 -10.00
C THR A 544 18.52 -21.65 -9.39
N ASP A 545 19.62 -22.39 -9.27
CA ASP A 545 19.66 -23.73 -8.71
C ASP A 545 20.47 -23.74 -7.42
N MET A 546 19.83 -23.29 -6.35
CA MET A 546 20.46 -23.19 -5.03
C MET A 546 20.37 -24.53 -4.29
N GLN A 547 21.54 -25.09 -3.99
CA GLN A 547 21.70 -26.26 -3.13
C GLN A 547 22.35 -25.85 -1.81
N TYR A 548 22.16 -26.64 -0.75
CA TYR A 548 22.83 -26.41 0.51
C TYR A 548 24.35 -26.25 0.28
N SER A 549 24.91 -25.19 0.87
CA SER A 549 26.32 -24.87 0.78
C SER A 549 26.90 -24.68 2.18
N GLU A 550 27.88 -25.50 2.55
CA GLU A 550 28.61 -25.33 3.79
C GLU A 550 29.37 -24.01 3.81
N ALA A 551 29.89 -23.58 2.66
CA ALA A 551 30.56 -22.28 2.53
C ALA A 551 29.62 -21.12 2.86
N ASP A 552 28.36 -21.16 2.37
CA ASP A 552 27.36 -20.15 2.67
C ASP A 552 26.97 -20.18 4.15
N GLN A 553 26.89 -21.37 4.74
CA GLN A 553 26.60 -21.55 6.16
C GLN A 553 27.66 -20.87 7.02
N GLN A 554 28.92 -21.10 6.73
CA GLN A 554 30.04 -20.47 7.43
C GLN A 554 30.11 -18.96 7.16
N GLN A 555 29.78 -18.53 5.95
CA GLN A 555 29.75 -17.11 5.60
C GLN A 555 28.70 -16.35 6.38
N ASN A 556 27.50 -16.94 6.56
CA ASN A 556 26.43 -16.31 7.35
C ASN A 556 26.89 -16.07 8.78
N ARG A 557 27.59 -17.04 9.39
CA ARG A 557 28.17 -16.89 10.72
C ARG A 557 29.27 -15.84 10.74
N GLN A 558 30.16 -15.88 9.77
CA GLN A 558 31.32 -14.98 9.73
C GLN A 558 30.92 -13.51 9.56
N ARG A 559 29.91 -13.22 8.74
CA ARG A 559 29.39 -11.86 8.59
C ARG A 559 28.86 -11.29 9.91
N LEU A 560 28.20 -12.12 10.70
CA LEU A 560 27.73 -11.73 12.02
C LEU A 560 28.90 -11.40 12.94
N LEU A 561 29.91 -12.26 12.98
CA LEU A 561 31.11 -12.07 13.81
C LEU A 561 31.92 -10.83 13.38
N ASP A 562 32.01 -10.58 12.08
CA ASP A 562 32.73 -9.42 11.54
C ASP A 562 32.04 -8.10 11.95
N CYS A 563 30.72 -8.09 12.00
CA CYS A 563 29.97 -6.91 12.45
C CYS A 563 30.01 -6.72 13.98
N PHE A 564 30.10 -7.81 14.73
CA PHE A 564 30.04 -7.81 16.19
C PHE A 564 31.20 -8.62 16.81
N PRO A 565 32.47 -8.23 16.60
CA PRO A 565 33.60 -9.07 16.96
C PRO A 565 33.78 -9.26 18.47
N ASN A 566 33.24 -8.36 19.29
CA ASN A 566 33.36 -8.39 20.75
C ASN A 566 32.09 -8.87 21.47
N ALA A 567 31.03 -9.26 20.70
CA ALA A 567 29.75 -9.66 21.26
C ALA A 567 29.77 -11.13 21.69
N SER A 568 29.54 -11.39 22.97
CA SER A 568 29.48 -12.76 23.50
C SER A 568 28.34 -13.57 22.88
N TRP A 569 27.19 -12.95 22.67
CA TRP A 569 26.03 -13.60 22.07
C TRP A 569 26.29 -14.02 20.61
N ALA A 570 27.06 -13.24 19.85
CA ALA A 570 27.39 -13.56 18.45
C ALA A 570 28.30 -14.80 18.36
N LYS A 571 29.20 -14.95 19.31
CA LYS A 571 30.11 -16.11 19.38
C LYS A 571 29.39 -17.43 19.66
N GLU A 572 28.21 -17.39 20.25
CA GLU A 572 27.39 -18.56 20.55
C GLU A 572 26.65 -19.09 19.31
N VAL A 573 26.65 -18.35 18.20
CA VAL A 573 25.98 -18.79 16.96
C VAL A 573 26.65 -20.04 16.43
N ASP A 574 25.88 -21.13 16.36
CA ASP A 574 26.35 -22.44 15.97
C ASP A 574 25.64 -22.91 14.70
N VAL A 575 26.36 -23.03 13.60
CA VAL A 575 25.85 -23.50 12.32
C VAL A 575 26.18 -24.98 12.06
N SER A 576 26.71 -25.69 13.05
CA SER A 576 27.21 -27.08 12.88
C SER A 576 26.10 -28.09 12.63
N GLU A 577 24.84 -27.81 12.98
CA GLU A 577 23.73 -28.70 12.68
C GLU A 577 23.40 -28.78 11.19
N GLY A 578 23.93 -27.88 10.37
CA GLY A 578 23.72 -27.87 8.93
C GLY A 578 22.28 -27.60 8.51
N GLN A 579 21.50 -26.96 9.37
CA GLN A 579 20.12 -26.60 9.05
C GLN A 579 20.07 -25.25 8.33
N ALA A 580 19.43 -25.25 7.19
CA ALA A 580 19.34 -24.07 6.34
C ALA A 580 18.17 -24.20 5.37
N ARG A 581 17.84 -23.08 4.75
CA ARG A 581 16.92 -23.04 3.61
C ARG A 581 17.52 -22.24 2.48
N CYS A 582 17.47 -22.80 1.29
CA CYS A 582 17.87 -22.13 0.06
C CYS A 582 16.63 -21.63 -0.68
N GLY A 583 16.72 -20.46 -1.26
CA GLY A 583 15.65 -19.88 -2.06
C GLY A 583 16.22 -18.95 -3.13
N VAL A 584 15.39 -18.64 -4.13
CA VAL A 584 15.73 -17.70 -5.19
C VAL A 584 14.73 -16.57 -5.20
N ARG A 585 15.24 -15.35 -5.08
CA ARG A 585 14.45 -14.12 -5.13
C ARG A 585 14.48 -13.54 -6.54
N CYS A 586 13.44 -12.78 -6.88
CA CYS A 586 13.39 -12.00 -8.12
C CYS A 586 13.64 -10.53 -7.79
N ALA A 587 14.69 -9.96 -8.33
CA ALA A 587 15.13 -8.61 -8.02
C ALA A 587 15.05 -7.68 -9.22
N THR A 588 14.99 -6.38 -8.95
CA THR A 588 15.05 -5.30 -9.94
C THR A 588 16.23 -4.39 -9.63
N ARG A 589 16.72 -3.67 -10.65
CA ARG A 589 17.86 -2.77 -10.49
C ARG A 589 17.59 -1.60 -9.53
N ASP A 590 16.37 -1.07 -9.55
CA ASP A 590 15.99 0.10 -8.75
C ASP A 590 15.35 -0.25 -7.40
N HIS A 591 15.34 -1.52 -7.03
CA HIS A 591 14.78 -2.04 -5.78
C HIS A 591 13.26 -1.88 -5.64
N LEU A 592 12.57 -1.36 -6.66
CA LEU A 592 11.12 -1.29 -6.68
C LEU A 592 10.55 -2.57 -7.32
N PRO A 593 9.47 -3.11 -6.76
CA PRO A 593 8.77 -4.22 -7.40
C PRO A 593 8.02 -3.77 -8.65
N MET A 594 7.35 -4.71 -9.30
CA MET A 594 6.52 -4.47 -10.48
C MET A 594 5.13 -5.01 -10.25
N ALA A 595 4.12 -4.20 -10.56
CA ALA A 595 2.73 -4.60 -10.57
C ALA A 595 1.97 -3.84 -11.66
N GLY A 596 1.24 -4.55 -12.49
CA GLY A 596 0.44 -3.95 -13.56
C GLY A 596 0.27 -4.88 -14.75
N ASN A 597 -0.06 -4.27 -15.89
CA ASN A 597 -0.16 -4.99 -17.15
C ASN A 597 1.22 -5.50 -17.58
N VAL A 598 1.26 -6.68 -18.18
CA VAL A 598 2.49 -7.17 -18.80
C VAL A 598 2.74 -6.38 -20.10
N PRO A 599 3.84 -5.61 -20.18
CA PRO A 599 4.11 -4.79 -21.35
C PRO A 599 4.60 -5.63 -22.52
N ASP A 600 4.18 -5.24 -23.72
CA ASP A 600 4.69 -5.79 -24.97
C ASP A 600 6.00 -5.10 -25.31
N TYR A 601 7.12 -5.78 -25.15
CA TYR A 601 8.46 -5.24 -25.33
C TYR A 601 8.68 -4.67 -26.73
N ASP A 602 8.47 -5.49 -27.76
CA ASP A 602 8.73 -5.08 -29.15
C ASP A 602 7.83 -3.92 -29.57
N ALA A 603 6.55 -4.01 -29.24
CA ALA A 603 5.58 -2.93 -29.54
C ALA A 603 5.91 -1.63 -28.80
N THR A 604 6.38 -1.72 -27.55
CA THR A 604 6.79 -0.55 -26.76
C THR A 604 7.96 0.18 -27.41
N LEU A 605 8.99 -0.56 -27.86
CA LEU A 605 10.16 0.04 -28.53
C LEU A 605 9.78 0.64 -29.87
N GLU A 606 8.87 0.03 -30.61
CA GLU A 606 8.40 0.53 -31.91
C GLU A 606 7.59 1.82 -31.75
N VAL A 607 6.57 1.78 -30.88
CA VAL A 607 5.63 2.90 -30.68
C VAL A 607 6.31 4.11 -30.08
N TYR A 608 7.27 3.94 -29.19
CA TYR A 608 7.94 5.02 -28.45
C TYR A 608 9.38 5.26 -28.88
N GLN A 609 9.78 4.81 -30.09
CA GLN A 609 11.15 5.01 -30.58
C GLN A 609 11.58 6.46 -30.62
N ASP A 610 10.62 7.40 -30.79
CA ASP A 610 10.84 8.85 -30.85
C ASP A 610 10.30 9.59 -29.61
N LEU A 611 10.06 8.89 -28.51
CA LEU A 611 9.40 9.45 -27.33
C LEU A 611 10.12 10.67 -26.75
N ALA A 612 11.44 10.70 -26.80
CA ALA A 612 12.22 11.85 -26.32
C ALA A 612 11.86 13.16 -27.05
N ASP A 613 11.51 13.07 -28.34
CA ASP A 613 11.15 14.19 -29.18
C ASP A 613 9.63 14.38 -29.33
N ASN A 614 8.84 13.40 -28.90
CA ASN A 614 7.39 13.40 -29.03
C ASN A 614 6.71 12.98 -27.70
N LYS A 615 6.92 13.75 -26.65
CA LYS A 615 6.32 13.52 -25.33
C LYS A 615 4.83 13.87 -25.26
N GLU A 616 4.30 14.44 -26.33
CA GLU A 616 2.86 14.79 -26.43
C GLU A 616 2.03 13.69 -27.10
N THR A 617 2.65 12.55 -27.41
CA THR A 617 1.94 11.42 -28.00
C THR A 617 0.74 11.00 -27.13
N ALA A 618 -0.37 10.64 -27.78
CA ALA A 618 -1.56 10.10 -27.13
C ALA A 618 -1.58 8.57 -27.11
N VAL A 619 -0.55 7.91 -27.62
CA VAL A 619 -0.51 6.45 -27.74
C VAL A 619 -0.30 5.84 -26.36
N SER A 620 -1.26 5.03 -25.91
CA SER A 620 -1.17 4.29 -24.65
C SER A 620 -0.13 3.18 -24.72
N ALA A 621 0.46 2.86 -23.58
CA ALA A 621 1.46 1.80 -23.44
C ALA A 621 0.96 0.48 -24.05
N PRO A 622 1.70 -0.09 -24.99
CA PRO A 622 1.37 -1.41 -25.55
C PRO A 622 1.51 -2.50 -24.49
N VAL A 623 0.46 -3.28 -24.30
CA VAL A 623 0.41 -4.37 -23.32
C VAL A 623 -0.27 -5.60 -23.93
N TYR A 624 0.02 -6.76 -23.36
CA TYR A 624 -0.74 -7.98 -23.72
C TYR A 624 -2.13 -7.90 -23.09
N PRO A 625 -3.21 -8.09 -23.86
CA PRO A 625 -4.57 -8.00 -23.33
C PRO A 625 -4.81 -9.00 -22.21
N GLU A 626 -5.44 -8.55 -21.12
CA GLU A 626 -5.84 -9.42 -20.01
C GLU A 626 -4.68 -10.22 -19.38
N LEU A 627 -3.46 -9.70 -19.47
CA LEU A 627 -2.30 -10.29 -18.85
C LEU A 627 -1.64 -9.29 -17.91
N PHE A 628 -1.53 -9.70 -16.65
CA PHE A 628 -1.01 -8.88 -15.55
C PHE A 628 0.14 -9.58 -14.87
N MET A 629 0.88 -8.83 -14.08
CA MET A 629 1.99 -9.38 -13.29
C MET A 629 2.13 -8.69 -11.94
N LEU A 630 2.68 -9.43 -11.01
CA LEU A 630 3.13 -8.94 -9.73
C LEU A 630 4.43 -9.66 -9.39
N GLY A 631 5.54 -8.93 -9.34
CA GLY A 631 6.85 -9.55 -9.17
C GLY A 631 7.96 -8.57 -8.88
N GLY A 632 9.19 -9.08 -8.94
CA GLY A 632 10.36 -8.26 -8.63
C GLY A 632 10.43 -7.82 -7.17
N LEU A 633 9.92 -8.65 -6.24
CA LEU A 633 9.78 -8.29 -4.82
C LEU A 633 11.12 -8.15 -4.10
N GLY A 634 12.19 -8.74 -4.62
CA GLY A 634 13.51 -8.66 -4.00
C GLY A 634 13.52 -9.22 -2.58
N SER A 635 14.19 -8.51 -1.68
CA SER A 635 14.33 -8.89 -0.27
C SER A 635 13.24 -8.31 0.66
N ARG A 636 12.35 -7.47 0.15
CA ARG A 636 11.31 -6.78 0.92
C ARG A 636 9.90 -7.24 0.56
N GLY A 637 9.74 -8.48 0.12
CA GLY A 637 8.45 -9.01 -0.30
C GLY A 637 7.38 -8.97 0.79
N LEU A 638 7.73 -9.24 2.03
CA LEU A 638 6.80 -9.19 3.16
C LEU A 638 6.26 -7.77 3.41
N CYS A 639 7.10 -6.77 3.16
CA CYS A 639 6.71 -5.35 3.27
C CYS A 639 5.88 -4.89 2.08
N SER A 640 6.25 -5.28 0.86
CA SER A 640 5.68 -4.74 -0.37
C SER A 640 4.47 -5.51 -0.90
N ALA A 641 4.42 -6.83 -0.74
CA ALA A 641 3.39 -7.67 -1.35
C ALA A 641 1.96 -7.30 -0.97
N PRO A 642 1.63 -6.98 0.30
CA PRO A 642 0.26 -6.62 0.65
C PRO A 642 -0.28 -5.42 -0.13
N LEU A 643 0.46 -4.32 -0.16
CA LEU A 643 0.01 -3.12 -0.89
C LEU A 643 0.00 -3.33 -2.40
N LEU A 644 0.98 -4.05 -2.93
CA LEU A 644 1.01 -4.39 -4.36
C LEU A 644 -0.20 -5.22 -4.79
N ALA A 645 -0.61 -6.18 -3.95
CA ALA A 645 -1.80 -6.98 -4.21
C ALA A 645 -3.05 -6.11 -4.27
N GLU A 646 -3.18 -5.15 -3.35
CA GLU A 646 -4.28 -4.18 -3.36
C GLU A 646 -4.25 -3.29 -4.59
N VAL A 647 -3.09 -2.76 -4.95
CA VAL A 647 -2.91 -1.92 -6.15
C VAL A 647 -3.35 -2.68 -7.40
N LEU A 648 -2.86 -3.90 -7.56
CA LEU A 648 -3.19 -4.70 -8.75
C LEU A 648 -4.65 -5.12 -8.78
N ALA A 649 -5.21 -5.56 -7.66
CA ALA A 649 -6.63 -5.92 -7.57
C ALA A 649 -7.53 -4.73 -7.87
N ALA A 650 -7.20 -3.54 -7.38
CA ALA A 650 -7.92 -2.31 -7.67
C ALA A 650 -7.83 -1.95 -9.16
N GLN A 651 -6.64 -2.02 -9.75
CA GLN A 651 -6.45 -1.77 -11.18
C GLN A 651 -7.27 -2.75 -12.03
N MET A 652 -7.17 -4.03 -11.76
CA MET A 652 -7.88 -5.07 -12.52
C MET A 652 -9.40 -4.89 -12.42
N SER A 653 -9.89 -4.42 -11.29
CA SER A 653 -11.30 -4.21 -11.01
C SER A 653 -11.83 -2.83 -11.43
N ASP A 654 -10.98 -1.98 -11.99
CA ASP A 654 -11.32 -0.60 -12.38
C ASP A 654 -11.81 0.24 -11.18
N GLU A 655 -11.11 0.13 -10.08
CA GLU A 655 -11.40 0.80 -8.81
C GLU A 655 -10.29 1.80 -8.45
N PRO A 656 -10.57 2.75 -7.53
CA PRO A 656 -9.54 3.67 -7.08
C PRO A 656 -8.31 2.97 -6.52
N VAL A 657 -7.13 3.49 -6.85
CA VAL A 657 -5.83 2.94 -6.43
C VAL A 657 -5.23 3.77 -5.29
N PRO A 658 -4.53 3.13 -4.35
CA PRO A 658 -4.07 3.81 -3.12
C PRO A 658 -2.68 4.44 -3.23
N LEU A 659 -2.27 4.87 -4.40
CA LEU A 659 -0.95 5.47 -4.63
C LEU A 659 -1.07 6.62 -5.63
N ASP A 660 -0.16 7.56 -5.54
CA ASP A 660 -0.09 8.66 -6.50
C ASP A 660 0.53 8.25 -7.85
N ARG A 661 0.46 9.16 -8.83
CA ARG A 661 0.93 8.94 -10.18
C ARG A 661 2.41 8.58 -10.25
N VAL A 662 3.25 9.30 -9.51
CA VAL A 662 4.71 9.09 -9.51
C VAL A 662 5.06 7.71 -8.96
N THR A 663 4.44 7.32 -7.87
CA THR A 663 4.66 6.01 -7.24
C THR A 663 4.18 4.88 -8.14
N LEU A 664 3.00 5.01 -8.73
CA LEU A 664 2.48 4.03 -9.68
C LEU A 664 3.37 3.86 -10.90
N ALA A 665 3.91 4.98 -11.45
CA ALA A 665 4.88 4.92 -12.54
C ALA A 665 6.14 4.15 -12.13
N GLY A 666 6.59 4.32 -10.88
CA GLY A 666 7.72 3.59 -10.32
C GLY A 666 7.48 2.09 -10.14
N LEU A 667 6.23 1.64 -10.15
CA LEU A 667 5.84 0.23 -10.06
C LEU A 667 5.44 -0.37 -11.40
N ASN A 668 5.36 0.44 -12.46
CA ASN A 668 4.95 -0.04 -13.78
C ASN A 668 6.02 -1.00 -14.33
N PRO A 669 5.62 -2.18 -14.83
CA PRO A 669 6.57 -3.15 -15.39
C PRO A 669 7.41 -2.63 -16.55
N ASN A 670 6.93 -1.62 -17.30
CA ASN A 670 7.66 -1.04 -18.43
C ASN A 670 8.62 0.10 -18.05
N ARG A 671 8.66 0.51 -16.80
CA ARG A 671 9.31 1.77 -16.37
C ARG A 671 10.78 1.90 -16.77
N LEU A 672 11.53 0.81 -16.71
CA LEU A 672 12.96 0.85 -17.01
C LEU A 672 13.21 1.09 -18.50
N TRP A 673 12.36 0.54 -19.36
CA TRP A 673 12.43 0.82 -20.81
C TRP A 673 11.99 2.24 -21.12
N VAL A 674 10.87 2.67 -20.56
CA VAL A 674 10.27 3.99 -20.79
C VAL A 674 11.21 5.10 -20.33
N ARG A 675 11.87 4.97 -19.19
CA ARG A 675 12.86 5.94 -18.70
C ARG A 675 13.98 6.18 -19.72
N LYS A 676 14.48 5.11 -20.34
CA LYS A 676 15.49 5.21 -21.39
C LYS A 676 14.94 5.89 -22.64
N LEU A 677 13.74 5.49 -23.06
CA LEU A 677 13.09 6.06 -24.25
C LEU A 677 12.80 7.56 -24.06
N LEU A 678 12.37 7.99 -22.87
CA LEU A 678 12.16 9.41 -22.54
C LEU A 678 13.45 10.24 -22.64
N LYS A 679 14.60 9.62 -22.40
CA LYS A 679 15.92 10.25 -22.48
C LYS A 679 16.57 10.12 -23.86
N GLY A 680 15.89 9.50 -24.82
CA GLY A 680 16.45 9.20 -26.14
C GLY A 680 17.57 8.16 -26.10
N LYS A 681 17.63 7.34 -25.05
CA LYS A 681 18.63 6.30 -24.89
C LYS A 681 18.15 4.97 -25.46
N ARG A 682 19.09 4.15 -25.90
CA ARG A 682 18.81 2.82 -26.42
C ARG A 682 18.43 1.88 -25.27
N VAL A 683 17.34 1.14 -25.45
CA VAL A 683 16.94 0.05 -24.55
C VAL A 683 17.73 -1.19 -24.95
N LYS A 684 18.43 -1.82 -23.97
CA LYS A 684 19.20 -3.03 -24.19
C LYS A 684 18.39 -4.26 -23.79
#